data_a7f698b42d35e94ca1aca666eb20c724
#
_entry.id   a7f698b42d35e94ca1aca666eb20c724
#
_cell.length_a   1.000
_cell.length_b   1.000
_cell.length_c   1.000
_cell.angle_alpha   90.00
_cell.angle_beta   90.00
_cell.angle_gamma   90.00
#
_symmetry.space_group_name_H-M   'P 1'
#
loop_
_entity.id
_entity.type
_entity.pdbx_description
1 polymer ?
#
loop_
_entity_poly.entity_id
_entity_poly.type
_entity_poly.pdbx_seq_one_letter_code
_entity_poly.pdbx_strand_id
1 'polypeptide(L)'
;MKHYVIFGAGKYGKLAYGKLNRESVDYFIDNNTALTGNLINGKKILDFASYKKIAENYILLIGVSEANQNGVVEQLIQNGLYDYILFSEIDDLLSRKIMLNQELREKHMKLLLDYYKNKLIIMDKKNKYLLNNVDIYKIKKQSGFGRQQQLNILQFANDFFNGINLDIKPFLIAGNALGYVRHNGFIPWDDDLDFGLMNEDYCRLIQLCKTNCKYFECDVDYNDKYAEQKYVADLLKKNPNEILIVRFPGLIQINYGQTLFDRKKFDIFHFASFENDYDFNEYKQEIINLNKVIADKDRSLERIKCIDKKMDMIDAHIDNEGCNVYFALDNALTTMRSNETWIPRDYILPLKKTDYEGYQLYIPNQIEKYIGFEYKKYDEFPDDYGIETRDYLRDVYERLYTTVEFYIVDSFEIYHFIPLYHVLRQNGVYAIFVIEDEKINTSGKWFDYKTAKNILEENELEFSEYSNSKADIVFSTQGVEILTKYPESIKITLSYSVAFNKDDFRVAPKSTIGFDYKLVNGEFQKDILSEKNYINKEHIINVGYPKHYGYKYSIENKDKVVKELNINTEKQILVYLPTWDHDPSVEAYYDEIMKLKEQYFVVTKPHHCTFRLESQAERLKKIYELSDVVLDGNYDFEKAVGIADVLLCDATSGASTESRVLNPEAKLVLLSTRNDIKEYFYSEIEDFADAVVNNPSDLLEVMNHIDNQKKDWKYIIDMDKNEEDLWRVLDTIIKDNHLNK
;
A
#
# COMPACT_ATOMS: atom_id res chain seq x y z
N MET A 1 22.20 13.15 43.96
CA MET A 1 20.86 13.68 43.59
C MET A 1 20.48 13.03 42.28
N LYS A 2 19.26 12.50 42.12
CA LYS A 2 18.84 11.94 40.84
C LYS A 2 18.53 13.10 39.87
N HIS A 3 19.02 13.04 38.64
CA HIS A 3 18.79 14.01 37.59
C HIS A 3 17.56 13.64 36.77
N TYR A 4 16.84 14.63 36.28
CA TYR A 4 15.58 14.47 35.56
C TYR A 4 15.68 14.94 34.12
N VAL A 5 14.93 14.30 33.26
CA VAL A 5 14.64 14.75 31.90
C VAL A 5 13.12 14.89 31.76
N ILE A 6 12.64 15.94 31.12
CA ILE A 6 11.20 16.19 30.96
C ILE A 6 10.80 15.94 29.52
N PHE A 7 9.90 15.00 29.28
CA PHE A 7 9.29 14.78 27.97
C PHE A 7 8.14 15.76 27.74
N GLY A 8 8.26 16.58 26.72
CA GLY A 8 7.36 17.66 26.35
C GLY A 8 7.97 19.05 26.61
N ALA A 9 8.24 19.79 25.54
CA ALA A 9 8.77 21.16 25.59
C ALA A 9 7.68 22.23 25.65
N GLY A 10 6.41 21.81 25.67
CA GLY A 10 5.23 22.66 25.70
C GLY A 10 4.82 23.16 27.07
N LYS A 11 3.55 23.56 27.22
CA LYS A 11 2.96 24.13 28.44
C LYS A 11 3.16 23.23 29.68
N TYR A 12 2.83 21.95 29.58
CA TYR A 12 2.89 21.01 30.70
C TYR A 12 4.32 20.68 31.11
N GLY A 13 5.26 20.55 30.15
CA GLY A 13 6.68 20.39 30.49
C GLY A 13 7.27 21.59 31.22
N LYS A 14 6.89 22.81 30.85
CA LYS A 14 7.28 24.04 31.56
C LYS A 14 6.69 24.09 32.96
N LEU A 15 5.45 23.63 33.15
CA LEU A 15 4.82 23.52 34.47
C LEU A 15 5.53 22.45 35.34
N ALA A 16 5.87 21.28 34.75
CA ALA A 16 6.65 20.25 35.44
C ALA A 16 8.01 20.78 35.89
N TYR A 17 8.72 21.50 35.01
CA TYR A 17 9.98 22.16 35.34
C TYR A 17 9.85 23.17 36.50
N GLY A 18 8.73 23.92 36.54
CA GLY A 18 8.45 24.86 37.62
C GLY A 18 8.19 24.22 38.98
N LYS A 19 7.72 22.97 39.01
CA LYS A 19 7.48 22.19 40.24
C LYS A 19 8.74 21.51 40.81
N LEU A 20 9.76 21.29 39.98
CA LEU A 20 10.99 20.61 40.34
C LEU A 20 12.08 21.59 40.80
N ASN A 21 13.10 21.09 41.51
CA ASN A 21 14.33 21.84 41.67
C ASN A 21 15.01 21.99 40.29
N ARG A 22 15.10 23.22 39.80
CA ARG A 22 15.61 23.55 38.46
C ARG A 22 17.02 23.04 38.17
N GLU A 23 17.85 22.90 39.18
CA GLU A 23 19.22 22.38 39.08
C GLU A 23 19.22 20.85 38.82
N SER A 24 18.17 20.13 39.20
CA SER A 24 18.06 18.69 39.01
C SER A 24 17.50 18.28 37.62
N VAL A 25 17.07 19.22 36.82
CA VAL A 25 16.60 18.96 35.44
C VAL A 25 17.71 19.30 34.45
N ASP A 26 18.15 18.33 33.63
CA ASP A 26 19.24 18.53 32.71
C ASP A 26 18.76 18.80 31.28
N TYR A 27 17.70 18.12 30.83
CA TYR A 27 17.20 18.20 29.47
C TYR A 27 15.68 18.21 29.41
N PHE A 28 15.18 18.74 28.29
CA PHE A 28 13.85 18.46 27.79
C PHE A 28 13.95 17.48 26.60
N ILE A 29 12.89 16.75 26.32
CA ILE A 29 12.72 15.95 25.13
C ILE A 29 11.44 16.39 24.44
N ASP A 30 11.45 16.44 23.13
CA ASP A 30 10.23 16.66 22.37
C ASP A 30 10.26 15.87 21.07
N ASN A 31 9.11 15.31 20.66
CA ASN A 31 8.96 14.63 19.37
C ASN A 31 8.95 15.64 18.21
N ASN A 32 8.70 16.90 18.48
CA ASN A 32 8.85 17.96 17.48
C ASN A 32 10.35 18.28 17.31
N THR A 33 10.94 17.68 16.29
CA THR A 33 12.39 17.85 15.98
C THR A 33 12.79 19.27 15.63
N ALA A 34 11.85 20.14 15.20
CA ALA A 34 12.12 21.56 15.01
C ALA A 34 12.52 22.27 16.31
N LEU A 35 12.23 21.68 17.46
CA LEU A 35 12.62 22.20 18.76
C LEU A 35 13.98 21.65 19.23
N THR A 36 14.52 20.61 18.60
CA THR A 36 15.78 19.97 19.00
C THR A 36 16.94 20.98 18.94
N GLY A 37 17.73 20.99 20.00
CA GLY A 37 18.86 21.92 20.13
C GLY A 37 18.49 23.28 20.73
N ASN A 38 17.23 23.67 20.71
CA ASN A 38 16.77 24.91 21.35
C ASN A 38 16.87 24.81 22.90
N LEU A 39 16.79 25.94 23.54
CA LEU A 39 16.87 26.04 25.00
C LEU A 39 15.52 26.44 25.60
N ILE A 40 15.09 25.73 26.64
CA ILE A 40 14.02 26.15 27.54
C ILE A 40 14.61 26.39 28.93
N ASN A 41 14.53 27.63 29.41
CA ASN A 41 15.09 28.02 30.71
C ASN A 41 16.56 27.59 30.87
N GLY A 42 17.35 27.68 29.81
CA GLY A 42 18.77 27.30 29.79
C GLY A 42 19.05 25.80 29.63
N LYS A 43 18.01 24.97 29.53
CA LYS A 43 18.15 23.51 29.36
C LYS A 43 17.89 23.13 27.89
N LYS A 44 18.75 22.26 27.34
CA LYS A 44 18.67 21.85 25.94
C LYS A 44 17.51 20.89 25.69
N ILE A 45 16.84 21.05 24.55
CA ILE A 45 15.84 20.09 24.06
C ILE A 45 16.57 19.02 23.24
N LEU A 46 16.36 17.77 23.58
CA LEU A 46 16.86 16.60 22.85
C LEU A 46 15.72 16.00 22.01
N ASP A 47 16.07 15.35 20.92
CA ASP A 47 15.20 14.38 20.28
C ASP A 47 15.14 13.08 21.08
N PHE A 48 14.15 12.23 20.77
CA PHE A 48 13.96 10.98 21.48
C PHE A 48 15.12 9.98 21.29
N ALA A 49 15.71 9.94 20.09
CA ALA A 49 16.84 9.06 19.79
C ALA A 49 18.10 9.42 20.60
N SER A 50 18.36 10.72 20.78
CA SER A 50 19.44 11.21 21.63
C SER A 50 19.21 10.89 23.10
N TYR A 51 17.94 11.03 23.56
CA TYR A 51 17.59 10.65 24.94
C TYR A 51 17.78 9.16 25.19
N LYS A 52 17.37 8.29 24.27
CA LYS A 52 17.48 6.84 24.41
C LYS A 52 18.91 6.39 24.76
N LYS A 53 19.91 7.08 24.24
CA LYS A 53 21.34 6.77 24.51
C LYS A 53 21.80 7.09 25.94
N ILE A 54 21.06 7.94 26.65
CA ILE A 54 21.41 8.41 28.00
C ILE A 54 20.35 8.08 29.05
N ALA A 55 19.26 7.42 28.64
CA ALA A 55 18.06 7.20 29.45
C ALA A 55 18.36 6.52 30.81
N GLU A 56 19.33 5.60 30.86
CA GLU A 56 19.69 4.88 32.08
C GLU A 56 20.20 5.80 33.23
N ASN A 57 20.69 7.00 32.87
CA ASN A 57 21.25 7.92 33.86
C ASN A 57 20.21 8.89 34.43
N TYR A 58 18.98 8.87 33.94
CA TYR A 58 17.97 9.88 34.24
C TYR A 58 16.64 9.26 34.70
N ILE A 59 15.85 10.06 35.38
CA ILE A 59 14.44 9.78 35.61
C ILE A 59 13.64 10.63 34.60
N LEU A 60 12.79 9.98 33.83
CA LEU A 60 11.94 10.65 32.86
C LEU A 60 10.65 11.13 33.51
N LEU A 61 10.30 12.40 33.27
CA LEU A 61 9.01 13.01 33.63
C LEU A 61 8.22 13.26 32.37
N ILE A 62 7.00 12.74 32.29
CA ILE A 62 6.10 12.97 31.15
C ILE A 62 5.30 14.24 31.43
N GLY A 63 5.73 15.35 30.83
CA GLY A 63 5.14 16.69 30.93
C GLY A 63 4.32 17.06 29.70
N VAL A 64 3.36 16.21 29.33
CA VAL A 64 2.41 16.49 28.22
C VAL A 64 0.96 16.49 28.74
N SER A 65 -0.01 16.93 27.92
CA SER A 65 -1.44 16.86 28.28
C SER A 65 -1.89 15.42 28.44
N GLU A 66 -2.95 15.21 29.23
CA GLU A 66 -3.53 13.85 29.43
C GLU A 66 -3.88 13.17 28.10
N ALA A 67 -4.38 13.94 27.13
CA ALA A 67 -4.70 13.42 25.80
C ALA A 67 -3.48 12.84 25.04
N ASN A 68 -2.28 13.36 25.32
CA ASN A 68 -1.04 12.95 24.66
C ASN A 68 -0.19 11.98 25.51
N GLN A 69 -0.56 11.76 26.78
CA GLN A 69 0.23 10.90 27.67
C GLN A 69 0.33 9.47 27.17
N ASN A 70 -0.78 8.91 26.70
CA ASN A 70 -0.83 7.52 26.24
C ASN A 70 0.11 7.27 25.06
N GLY A 71 0.16 8.17 24.09
CA GLY A 71 1.06 8.04 22.93
C GLY A 71 2.54 8.10 23.35
N VAL A 72 2.90 8.97 24.32
CA VAL A 72 4.26 9.02 24.84
C VAL A 72 4.60 7.75 25.64
N VAL A 73 3.66 7.25 26.45
CA VAL A 73 3.84 6.01 27.20
C VAL A 73 4.03 4.81 26.27
N GLU A 74 3.23 4.70 25.22
CA GLU A 74 3.38 3.67 24.18
C GLU A 74 4.76 3.73 23.54
N GLN A 75 5.20 4.92 23.12
CA GLN A 75 6.53 5.12 22.54
C GLN A 75 7.64 4.67 23.48
N LEU A 76 7.55 4.98 24.76
CA LEU A 76 8.53 4.58 25.77
C LEU A 76 8.59 3.05 25.93
N ILE A 77 7.42 2.40 26.03
CA ILE A 77 7.32 0.94 26.20
C ILE A 77 7.87 0.20 25.00
N GLN A 78 7.51 0.61 23.78
CA GLN A 78 8.04 0.05 22.52
C GLN A 78 9.56 0.13 22.43
N ASN A 79 10.17 1.10 23.11
CA ASN A 79 11.62 1.28 23.18
C ASN A 79 12.26 0.70 24.45
N GLY A 80 11.53 -0.10 25.23
CA GLY A 80 12.05 -0.75 26.43
C GLY A 80 12.32 0.20 27.62
N LEU A 81 11.72 1.41 27.59
CA LEU A 81 11.90 2.43 28.61
C LEU A 81 10.68 2.44 29.54
N TYR A 82 10.84 1.93 30.75
CA TYR A 82 9.74 1.73 31.70
C TYR A 82 9.82 2.67 32.93
N ASP A 83 10.94 3.36 33.13
CA ASP A 83 11.19 4.22 34.30
C ASP A 83 10.79 5.67 33.98
N TYR A 84 9.50 5.99 34.13
CA TYR A 84 8.97 7.32 33.95
C TYR A 84 7.95 7.69 35.04
N ILE A 85 7.69 9.00 35.19
CA ILE A 85 6.74 9.58 36.11
C ILE A 85 5.78 10.46 35.35
N LEU A 86 4.48 10.35 35.60
CA LEU A 86 3.47 11.17 34.98
C LEU A 86 3.42 12.57 35.62
N PHE A 87 3.01 13.58 34.88
CA PHE A 87 2.86 14.96 35.40
C PHE A 87 1.95 15.00 36.65
N SER A 88 0.87 14.23 36.67
CA SER A 88 -0.04 14.10 37.81
C SER A 88 0.62 13.51 39.08
N GLU A 89 1.72 12.80 38.96
CA GLU A 89 2.43 12.12 40.04
C GLU A 89 3.60 12.96 40.61
N ILE A 90 3.87 14.16 40.05
CA ILE A 90 5.00 14.99 40.49
C ILE A 90 4.87 15.41 41.95
N ASP A 91 3.68 15.72 42.42
CA ASP A 91 3.46 16.15 43.81
C ASP A 91 3.67 14.99 44.81
N ASP A 92 3.33 13.78 44.44
CA ASP A 92 3.62 12.57 45.17
C ASP A 92 5.13 12.24 45.21
N LEU A 93 5.81 12.45 44.07
CA LEU A 93 7.28 12.35 43.98
C LEU A 93 7.97 13.31 44.96
N LEU A 94 7.54 14.58 44.92
CA LEU A 94 8.11 15.63 45.77
C LEU A 94 7.86 15.38 47.26
N SER A 95 6.73 14.76 47.63
CA SER A 95 6.42 14.34 48.98
C SER A 95 7.08 13.03 49.40
N ARG A 96 7.94 12.44 48.56
CA ARG A 96 8.64 11.15 48.78
C ARG A 96 7.71 9.94 49.02
N LYS A 97 6.49 9.99 48.55
CA LYS A 97 5.51 8.90 48.70
C LYS A 97 5.66 7.84 47.59
N ILE A 98 6.39 8.14 46.49
CA ILE A 98 6.60 7.19 45.40
C ILE A 98 7.90 6.43 45.62
N MET A 99 7.82 5.11 45.79
CA MET A 99 8.99 4.22 45.71
C MET A 99 9.31 3.97 44.23
N LEU A 100 10.44 4.52 43.82
CA LEU A 100 10.96 4.39 42.45
C LEU A 100 11.50 2.98 42.25
N ASN A 101 10.83 2.13 41.47
CA ASN A 101 11.38 1.06 40.62
C ASN A 101 10.30 0.04 40.15
N GLN A 102 10.07 -1.04 40.86
CA GLN A 102 9.24 -2.15 40.40
C GLN A 102 7.73 -1.87 40.54
N GLU A 103 7.32 -1.23 41.64
CA GLU A 103 5.92 -0.87 41.88
C GLU A 103 5.37 0.13 40.87
N LEU A 104 6.20 1.07 40.44
CA LEU A 104 5.79 2.07 39.42
C LEU A 104 5.62 1.40 38.08
N ARG A 105 6.52 0.50 37.70
CA ARG A 105 6.41 -0.31 36.47
C ARG A 105 5.14 -1.16 36.48
N GLU A 106 4.85 -1.85 37.58
CA GLU A 106 3.65 -2.66 37.71
C GLU A 106 2.38 -1.82 37.64
N LYS A 107 2.37 -0.64 38.30
CA LYS A 107 1.25 0.31 38.24
C LYS A 107 1.01 0.81 36.83
N HIS A 108 2.04 1.23 36.11
CA HIS A 108 1.92 1.74 34.74
C HIS A 108 1.51 0.64 33.75
N MET A 109 2.08 -0.57 33.89
CA MET A 109 1.65 -1.71 33.08
C MET A 109 0.19 -2.07 33.34
N LYS A 110 -0.27 -1.99 34.58
CA LYS A 110 -1.67 -2.24 34.91
C LYS A 110 -2.60 -1.19 34.30
N LEU A 111 -2.25 0.10 34.40
CA LEU A 111 -3.03 1.18 33.77
C LEU A 111 -3.11 1.02 32.25
N LEU A 112 -2.00 0.66 31.61
CA LEU A 112 -1.96 0.41 30.17
C LEU A 112 -2.81 -0.81 29.80
N LEU A 113 -2.71 -1.89 30.56
CA LEU A 113 -3.52 -3.10 30.37
C LEU A 113 -5.02 -2.80 30.52
N ASP A 114 -5.40 -2.00 31.52
CA ASP A 114 -6.78 -1.60 31.75
C ASP A 114 -7.29 -0.66 30.62
N TYR A 115 -6.43 0.20 30.09
CA TYR A 115 -6.74 1.04 28.92
C TYR A 115 -7.04 0.18 27.68
N TYR A 116 -6.14 -0.77 27.35
CA TYR A 116 -6.35 -1.66 26.21
C TYR A 116 -7.55 -2.60 26.38
N LYS A 117 -7.77 -3.12 27.60
CA LYS A 117 -8.98 -3.90 27.91
C LYS A 117 -10.25 -3.10 27.67
N ASN A 118 -10.29 -1.84 28.13
CA ASN A 118 -11.44 -0.97 27.91
C ASN A 118 -11.64 -0.65 26.43
N LYS A 119 -10.55 -0.40 25.67
CA LYS A 119 -10.58 -0.19 24.22
C LYS A 119 -11.12 -1.42 23.49
N LEU A 120 -10.66 -2.62 23.85
CA LEU A 120 -11.17 -3.89 23.32
C LEU A 120 -12.66 -4.10 23.63
N ILE A 121 -13.11 -3.82 24.86
CA ILE A 121 -14.53 -3.92 25.22
C ILE A 121 -15.39 -2.95 24.41
N ILE A 122 -14.92 -1.74 24.17
CA ILE A 122 -15.64 -0.75 23.33
C ILE A 122 -15.69 -1.22 21.89
N MET A 123 -14.57 -1.74 21.36
CA MET A 123 -14.52 -2.29 20.01
C MET A 123 -15.44 -3.51 19.87
N ASP A 124 -15.42 -4.44 20.81
CA ASP A 124 -16.32 -5.61 20.82
C ASP A 124 -17.79 -5.22 20.83
N LYS A 125 -18.19 -4.26 21.69
CA LYS A 125 -19.56 -3.73 21.70
C LYS A 125 -19.94 -3.06 20.38
N LYS A 126 -19.03 -2.30 19.78
CA LYS A 126 -19.24 -1.64 18.49
C LYS A 126 -19.36 -2.67 17.38
N ASN A 127 -18.49 -3.67 17.36
CA ASN A 127 -18.54 -4.76 16.39
C ASN A 127 -19.83 -5.57 16.49
N LYS A 128 -20.21 -5.98 17.70
CA LYS A 128 -21.50 -6.67 17.93
C LYS A 128 -22.70 -5.85 17.47
N TYR A 129 -22.72 -4.55 17.73
CA TYR A 129 -23.78 -3.68 17.22
C TYR A 129 -23.80 -3.65 15.70
N LEU A 130 -22.66 -3.49 15.05
CA LEU A 130 -22.55 -3.47 13.58
C LEU A 130 -22.97 -4.82 12.98
N LEU A 131 -22.45 -5.93 13.49
CA LEU A 131 -22.77 -7.27 13.01
C LEU A 131 -24.26 -7.61 13.11
N ASN A 132 -24.93 -7.20 14.20
CA ASN A 132 -26.37 -7.40 14.37
C ASN A 132 -27.25 -6.54 13.44
N ASN A 133 -26.67 -5.52 12.78
CA ASN A 133 -27.42 -4.59 11.93
C ASN A 133 -26.99 -4.63 10.46
N VAL A 134 -26.00 -5.44 10.12
CA VAL A 134 -25.52 -5.60 8.73
C VAL A 134 -26.22 -6.80 8.10
N ASP A 135 -26.86 -6.57 6.97
CA ASP A 135 -27.39 -7.61 6.11
C ASP A 135 -26.23 -8.16 5.25
N ILE A 136 -25.79 -9.38 5.53
CA ILE A 136 -24.66 -10.02 4.84
C ILE A 136 -24.86 -10.11 3.32
N TYR A 137 -26.11 -10.20 2.87
CA TYR A 137 -26.43 -10.27 1.44
C TYR A 137 -26.31 -8.93 0.70
N LYS A 138 -26.17 -7.82 1.43
CA LYS A 138 -26.07 -6.46 0.89
C LYS A 138 -24.64 -5.89 0.95
N ILE A 139 -23.69 -6.66 1.40
CA ILE A 139 -22.28 -6.21 1.39
C ILE A 139 -21.84 -6.05 -0.05
N LYS A 140 -21.21 -4.91 -0.32
CA LYS A 140 -20.69 -4.60 -1.65
C LYS A 140 -19.51 -5.50 -1.98
N LYS A 141 -19.36 -5.84 -3.27
CA LYS A 141 -18.16 -6.50 -3.79
C LYS A 141 -16.93 -5.67 -3.43
N GLN A 142 -15.81 -6.34 -3.25
CA GLN A 142 -14.51 -5.71 -3.05
C GLN A 142 -14.19 -4.77 -4.22
N SER A 143 -13.37 -3.74 -3.99
CA SER A 143 -12.83 -2.82 -5.00
C SER A 143 -11.30 -2.90 -5.04
N GLY A 144 -10.69 -2.25 -6.00
CA GLY A 144 -9.24 -2.11 -6.12
C GLY A 144 -8.49 -3.43 -6.31
N PHE A 145 -7.29 -3.50 -5.75
CA PHE A 145 -6.36 -4.62 -5.91
C PHE A 145 -6.99 -5.98 -5.59
N GLY A 146 -7.67 -6.11 -4.45
CA GLY A 146 -8.27 -7.40 -4.06
C GLY A 146 -9.34 -7.87 -5.04
N ARG A 147 -10.16 -6.95 -5.57
CA ARG A 147 -11.16 -7.28 -6.60
C ARG A 147 -10.50 -7.75 -7.88
N GLN A 148 -9.45 -7.08 -8.30
CA GLN A 148 -8.71 -7.45 -9.50
C GLN A 148 -8.07 -8.83 -9.37
N GLN A 149 -7.55 -9.16 -8.18
CA GLN A 149 -7.04 -10.50 -7.90
C GLN A 149 -8.12 -11.58 -8.04
N GLN A 150 -9.32 -11.38 -7.46
CA GLN A 150 -10.44 -12.31 -7.63
C GLN A 150 -10.76 -12.56 -9.11
N LEU A 151 -10.87 -11.49 -9.91
CA LEU A 151 -11.19 -11.60 -11.34
C LEU A 151 -10.07 -12.26 -12.14
N ASN A 152 -8.81 -11.96 -11.84
CA ASN A 152 -7.65 -12.54 -12.50
C ASN A 152 -7.54 -14.06 -12.23
N ILE A 153 -7.83 -14.49 -11.00
CA ILE A 153 -7.85 -15.92 -10.64
C ILE A 153 -8.99 -16.63 -11.39
N LEU A 154 -10.17 -16.02 -11.43
CA LEU A 154 -11.34 -16.60 -12.12
C LEU A 154 -11.11 -16.71 -13.64
N GLN A 155 -10.55 -15.68 -14.25
CA GLN A 155 -10.17 -15.70 -15.66
C GLN A 155 -9.14 -16.83 -15.92
N PHE A 156 -8.11 -16.89 -15.09
CA PHE A 156 -7.08 -17.92 -15.21
C PHE A 156 -7.67 -19.33 -15.12
N ALA A 157 -8.58 -19.61 -14.16
CA ALA A 157 -9.25 -20.88 -14.03
C ALA A 157 -10.11 -21.21 -15.26
N ASN A 158 -10.88 -20.23 -15.75
CA ASN A 158 -11.68 -20.40 -16.98
C ASN A 158 -10.81 -20.74 -18.19
N ASP A 159 -9.71 -20.01 -18.37
CA ASP A 159 -8.79 -20.22 -19.50
C ASP A 159 -8.09 -21.60 -19.39
N PHE A 160 -7.72 -22.00 -18.18
CA PHE A 160 -7.17 -23.33 -17.93
C PHE A 160 -8.15 -24.43 -18.33
N PHE A 161 -9.39 -24.41 -17.81
CA PHE A 161 -10.39 -25.46 -18.12
C PHE A 161 -10.78 -25.49 -19.59
N ASN A 162 -10.84 -24.35 -20.26
CA ASN A 162 -11.08 -24.29 -21.71
C ASN A 162 -9.88 -24.80 -22.53
N GLY A 163 -8.66 -24.58 -22.03
CA GLY A 163 -7.41 -24.92 -22.73
C GLY A 163 -7.04 -26.41 -22.66
N ILE A 164 -7.46 -27.13 -21.61
CA ILE A 164 -7.07 -28.54 -21.42
C ILE A 164 -7.75 -29.53 -22.34
N ASN A 165 -8.75 -29.12 -23.13
CA ASN A 165 -9.48 -29.97 -24.09
C ASN A 165 -10.02 -31.27 -23.50
N LEU A 166 -10.51 -31.22 -22.27
CA LEU A 166 -11.22 -32.32 -21.58
C LEU A 166 -12.66 -31.89 -21.30
N ASP A 167 -13.60 -32.81 -21.58
CA ASP A 167 -14.98 -32.63 -21.13
C ASP A 167 -15.09 -33.03 -19.66
N ILE A 168 -14.76 -32.12 -18.77
CA ILE A 168 -14.88 -32.25 -17.31
C ILE A 168 -15.79 -31.14 -16.75
N LYS A 169 -16.36 -31.39 -15.58
CA LYS A 169 -17.34 -30.47 -14.97
C LYS A 169 -16.85 -29.99 -13.59
N PRO A 170 -15.87 -29.04 -13.53
CA PRO A 170 -15.51 -28.43 -12.26
C PRO A 170 -16.68 -27.62 -11.72
N PHE A 171 -17.01 -27.80 -10.46
CA PHE A 171 -18.11 -27.10 -9.82
C PHE A 171 -17.65 -26.34 -8.58
N LEU A 172 -18.25 -25.18 -8.34
CA LEU A 172 -17.92 -24.32 -7.19
C LEU A 172 -18.23 -25.01 -5.87
N ILE A 173 -17.31 -24.90 -4.92
CA ILE A 173 -17.42 -25.47 -3.57
C ILE A 173 -17.04 -24.43 -2.52
N ALA A 174 -17.12 -24.79 -1.25
CA ALA A 174 -16.62 -24.01 -0.11
C ALA A 174 -17.03 -22.54 -0.16
N GLY A 175 -16.08 -21.64 0.08
CA GLY A 175 -16.28 -20.17 0.07
C GLY A 175 -16.89 -19.66 -1.23
N ASN A 176 -16.54 -20.23 -2.37
CA ASN A 176 -17.06 -19.79 -3.67
C ASN A 176 -18.51 -20.22 -3.92
N ALA A 177 -18.92 -21.40 -3.47
CA ALA A 177 -20.32 -21.81 -3.48
C ALA A 177 -21.17 -20.96 -2.52
N LEU A 178 -20.65 -20.67 -1.34
CA LEU A 178 -21.24 -19.76 -0.37
C LEU A 178 -21.37 -18.34 -0.93
N GLY A 179 -20.30 -17.83 -1.58
CA GLY A 179 -20.28 -16.55 -2.25
C GLY A 179 -21.33 -16.43 -3.36
N TYR A 180 -21.52 -17.49 -4.14
CA TYR A 180 -22.59 -17.55 -5.13
C TYR A 180 -23.96 -17.33 -4.48
N VAL A 181 -24.26 -18.01 -3.38
CA VAL A 181 -25.56 -17.90 -2.69
C VAL A 181 -25.76 -16.52 -2.07
N ARG A 182 -24.71 -15.95 -1.47
CA ARG A 182 -24.79 -14.68 -0.74
C ARG A 182 -24.67 -13.44 -1.62
N HIS A 183 -23.74 -13.46 -2.58
CA HIS A 183 -23.24 -12.28 -3.30
C HIS A 183 -23.36 -12.40 -4.82
N ASN A 184 -23.87 -13.54 -5.33
CA ASN A 184 -23.84 -13.88 -6.74
C ASN A 184 -22.44 -13.72 -7.36
N GLY A 185 -21.43 -14.22 -6.64
CA GLY A 185 -20.01 -14.08 -6.99
C GLY A 185 -19.14 -14.39 -5.78
N PHE A 186 -17.92 -13.86 -5.78
CA PHE A 186 -17.01 -14.01 -4.63
C PHE A 186 -17.57 -13.40 -3.34
N ILE A 187 -17.27 -14.01 -2.22
CA ILE A 187 -17.36 -13.35 -0.92
C ILE A 187 -16.43 -12.13 -0.96
N PRO A 188 -16.87 -10.92 -0.54
CA PRO A 188 -16.08 -9.70 -0.73
C PRO A 188 -14.67 -9.71 -0.12
N TRP A 189 -14.42 -10.52 0.89
CA TRP A 189 -13.12 -10.62 1.58
C TRP A 189 -12.36 -11.91 1.30
N ASP A 190 -12.87 -12.76 0.39
CA ASP A 190 -12.26 -14.02 -0.01
C ASP A 190 -11.24 -13.79 -1.15
N ASP A 191 -10.13 -14.51 -1.12
CA ASP A 191 -9.02 -14.34 -2.08
C ASP A 191 -8.61 -15.66 -2.76
N ASP A 192 -9.40 -16.72 -2.62
CA ASP A 192 -9.18 -18.01 -3.25
C ASP A 192 -10.33 -18.46 -4.15
N LEU A 193 -10.10 -19.53 -4.89
CA LEU A 193 -11.06 -20.12 -5.82
C LEU A 193 -10.95 -21.65 -5.76
N ASP A 194 -12.03 -22.26 -5.27
CA ASP A 194 -12.10 -23.68 -5.01
C ASP A 194 -13.11 -24.39 -5.93
N PHE A 195 -12.66 -25.47 -6.56
CA PHE A 195 -13.49 -26.34 -7.38
C PHE A 195 -13.53 -27.76 -6.83
N GLY A 196 -14.70 -28.39 -6.92
CA GLY A 196 -14.86 -29.81 -6.78
C GLY A 196 -14.82 -30.52 -8.15
N LEU A 197 -14.22 -31.68 -8.21
CA LEU A 197 -14.37 -32.61 -9.32
C LEU A 197 -14.81 -33.97 -8.81
N MET A 198 -15.80 -34.59 -9.48
CA MET A 198 -16.17 -35.98 -9.22
C MET A 198 -15.03 -36.90 -9.67
N ASN A 199 -14.91 -38.06 -9.05
CA ASN A 199 -13.79 -38.98 -9.18
C ASN A 199 -13.35 -39.26 -10.63
N GLU A 200 -14.27 -39.55 -11.53
CA GLU A 200 -13.93 -39.79 -12.93
C GLU A 200 -13.23 -38.60 -13.59
N ASP A 201 -13.79 -37.40 -13.43
CA ASP A 201 -13.22 -36.17 -13.99
C ASP A 201 -11.90 -35.81 -13.31
N TYR A 202 -11.78 -36.03 -12.00
CA TYR A 202 -10.57 -35.80 -11.24
C TYR A 202 -9.41 -36.68 -11.70
N CYS A 203 -9.65 -38.00 -11.85
CA CYS A 203 -8.65 -38.95 -12.35
C CYS A 203 -8.21 -38.65 -13.79
N ARG A 204 -9.16 -38.28 -14.67
CA ARG A 204 -8.87 -37.83 -16.05
C ARG A 204 -7.98 -36.59 -16.08
N LEU A 205 -8.27 -35.62 -15.23
CA LEU A 205 -7.46 -34.39 -15.11
C LEU A 205 -6.05 -34.72 -14.63
N ILE A 206 -5.88 -35.51 -13.56
CA ILE A 206 -4.55 -35.89 -13.05
C ILE A 206 -3.73 -36.58 -14.12
N GLN A 207 -4.33 -37.55 -14.84
CA GLN A 207 -3.64 -38.26 -15.89
C GLN A 207 -3.15 -37.32 -17.00
N LEU A 208 -3.99 -36.36 -17.40
CA LEU A 208 -3.62 -35.37 -18.39
C LEU A 208 -2.48 -34.48 -17.88
N CYS A 209 -2.61 -33.99 -16.65
CA CYS A 209 -1.62 -33.10 -16.04
C CYS A 209 -0.25 -33.76 -15.88
N LYS A 210 -0.21 -35.04 -15.47
CA LYS A 210 1.05 -35.80 -15.38
C LYS A 210 1.74 -35.95 -16.74
N THR A 211 0.96 -36.00 -17.82
CA THR A 211 1.52 -36.19 -19.17
C THR A 211 1.93 -34.91 -19.86
N ASN A 212 1.14 -33.83 -19.70
CA ASN A 212 1.23 -32.65 -20.55
C ASN A 212 1.61 -31.35 -19.80
N CYS A 213 1.68 -31.40 -18.46
CA CYS A 213 1.96 -30.21 -17.64
C CYS A 213 3.20 -30.37 -16.77
N LYS A 214 3.66 -29.29 -16.17
CA LYS A 214 4.66 -29.30 -15.08
C LYS A 214 3.99 -29.79 -13.80
N TYR A 215 4.01 -31.10 -13.56
CA TYR A 215 3.36 -31.73 -12.44
C TYR A 215 4.36 -32.06 -11.32
N PHE A 216 4.02 -31.69 -10.10
CA PHE A 216 4.84 -31.87 -8.90
C PHE A 216 4.00 -32.46 -7.76
N GLU A 217 4.60 -33.37 -7.00
CA GLU A 217 4.02 -33.87 -5.76
C GLU A 217 4.71 -33.19 -4.58
N CYS A 218 3.93 -32.51 -3.74
CA CYS A 218 4.45 -31.79 -2.59
C CYS A 218 4.60 -32.75 -1.39
N ASP A 219 5.82 -32.90 -0.91
CA ASP A 219 6.18 -33.75 0.22
C ASP A 219 6.49 -32.97 1.52
N VAL A 220 6.27 -31.66 1.53
CA VAL A 220 6.48 -30.83 2.71
C VAL A 220 5.43 -31.09 3.79
N ASP A 221 5.79 -30.79 5.04
CA ASP A 221 4.85 -30.90 6.15
C ASP A 221 3.70 -29.90 5.95
N TYR A 222 2.50 -30.42 5.76
CA TYR A 222 1.29 -29.63 5.55
C TYR A 222 0.94 -28.73 6.75
N ASN A 223 1.43 -29.06 7.94
CA ASN A 223 1.25 -28.22 9.13
C ASN A 223 2.25 -27.05 9.19
N ASP A 224 3.30 -27.09 8.37
CA ASP A 224 4.25 -25.99 8.22
C ASP A 224 3.87 -25.13 7.01
N LYS A 225 2.98 -24.18 7.22
CA LYS A 225 2.51 -23.24 6.19
C LYS A 225 3.65 -22.50 5.49
N TYR A 226 4.73 -22.19 6.21
CA TYR A 226 5.89 -21.55 5.59
C TYR A 226 6.63 -22.49 4.64
N ALA A 227 6.84 -23.75 5.03
CA ALA A 227 7.51 -24.73 4.16
C ALA A 227 6.70 -24.99 2.88
N GLU A 228 5.37 -25.06 2.98
CA GLU A 228 4.46 -25.17 1.82
C GLU A 228 4.65 -23.98 0.87
N GLN A 229 4.52 -22.77 1.36
CA GLN A 229 4.64 -21.56 0.52
C GLN A 229 6.05 -21.45 -0.08
N LYS A 230 7.09 -21.75 0.69
CA LYS A 230 8.46 -21.79 0.19
C LYS A 230 8.64 -22.81 -0.95
N TYR A 231 8.06 -23.99 -0.82
CA TYR A 231 8.12 -25.01 -1.88
C TYR A 231 7.51 -24.49 -3.19
N VAL A 232 6.33 -23.88 -3.12
CA VAL A 232 5.68 -23.29 -4.29
C VAL A 232 6.49 -22.12 -4.85
N ALA A 233 7.04 -21.25 -3.99
CA ALA A 233 7.90 -20.14 -4.41
C ALA A 233 9.12 -20.62 -5.20
N ASP A 234 9.78 -21.70 -4.72
CA ASP A 234 10.93 -22.30 -5.40
C ASP A 234 10.56 -22.89 -6.77
N LEU A 235 9.34 -23.46 -6.89
CA LEU A 235 8.84 -23.96 -8.17
C LEU A 235 8.53 -22.83 -9.15
N LEU A 236 7.85 -21.77 -8.72
CA LEU A 236 7.55 -20.60 -9.55
C LEU A 236 8.83 -19.93 -10.04
N LYS A 237 9.81 -19.74 -9.17
CA LYS A 237 11.12 -19.17 -9.52
C LYS A 237 11.86 -20.00 -10.58
N LYS A 238 11.75 -21.33 -10.54
CA LYS A 238 12.38 -22.24 -11.51
C LYS A 238 11.63 -22.32 -12.85
N ASN A 239 10.32 -22.05 -12.84
CA ASN A 239 9.44 -22.20 -13.99
C ASN A 239 8.56 -20.93 -14.16
N PRO A 240 9.16 -19.76 -14.38
CA PRO A 240 8.41 -18.51 -14.41
C PRO A 240 7.41 -18.50 -15.57
N ASN A 241 6.17 -18.09 -15.27
CA ASN A 241 5.07 -17.98 -16.23
C ASN A 241 4.72 -19.31 -16.94
N GLU A 242 5.00 -20.43 -16.30
CA GLU A 242 4.48 -21.73 -16.72
C GLU A 242 3.32 -22.18 -15.80
N ILE A 243 2.41 -22.98 -16.34
CA ILE A 243 1.34 -23.61 -15.53
C ILE A 243 1.94 -24.75 -14.73
N LEU A 244 1.91 -24.60 -13.41
CA LEU A 244 2.42 -25.60 -12.47
C LEU A 244 1.27 -26.27 -11.76
N ILE A 245 1.26 -27.59 -11.83
CA ILE A 245 0.30 -28.43 -11.12
C ILE A 245 1.00 -28.98 -9.88
N VAL A 246 0.55 -28.58 -8.70
CA VAL A 246 1.11 -29.05 -7.44
C VAL A 246 0.06 -29.88 -6.71
N ARG A 247 0.32 -31.16 -6.52
CA ARG A 247 -0.51 -32.02 -5.71
C ARG A 247 -0.07 -31.93 -4.25
N PHE A 248 -0.97 -31.46 -3.43
CA PHE A 248 -0.87 -31.56 -1.98
C PHE A 248 -1.70 -32.72 -1.45
N PRO A 249 -1.47 -33.18 -0.21
CA PRO A 249 -2.39 -34.11 0.43
C PRO A 249 -3.78 -33.48 0.51
N GLY A 250 -4.69 -33.92 -0.37
CA GLY A 250 -6.09 -33.51 -0.36
C GLY A 250 -6.55 -32.54 -1.42
N LEU A 251 -5.66 -31.96 -2.17
CA LEU A 251 -6.02 -31.05 -3.26
C LEU A 251 -4.95 -30.98 -4.34
N ILE A 252 -5.38 -30.60 -5.52
CA ILE A 252 -4.47 -30.17 -6.58
C ILE A 252 -4.54 -28.66 -6.67
N GLN A 253 -3.41 -28.02 -6.60
CA GLN A 253 -3.30 -26.58 -6.80
C GLN A 253 -2.76 -26.28 -8.20
N ILE A 254 -3.46 -25.46 -8.95
CA ILE A 254 -3.04 -24.97 -10.26
C ILE A 254 -2.45 -23.58 -10.05
N ASN A 255 -1.19 -23.39 -10.46
CA ASN A 255 -0.44 -22.17 -10.22
C ASN A 255 0.11 -21.59 -11.52
N TYR A 256 0.19 -20.28 -11.59
CA TYR A 256 0.83 -19.52 -12.66
C TYR A 256 1.38 -18.19 -12.12
N GLY A 257 2.61 -17.83 -12.48
CA GLY A 257 3.28 -16.60 -12.04
C GLY A 257 4.78 -16.77 -11.90
N GLN A 258 5.44 -15.82 -11.26
CA GLN A 258 6.88 -15.84 -10.99
C GLN A 258 7.19 -15.83 -9.48
N THR A 259 6.32 -15.21 -8.70
CA THR A 259 6.44 -15.07 -7.25
C THR A 259 5.11 -15.46 -6.57
N LEU A 260 5.12 -15.56 -5.24
CA LEU A 260 3.89 -15.85 -4.50
C LEU A 260 2.90 -14.67 -4.53
N PHE A 261 3.39 -13.45 -4.61
CA PHE A 261 2.55 -12.24 -4.54
C PHE A 261 1.95 -11.81 -5.88
N ASP A 262 2.45 -12.33 -7.01
CA ASP A 262 1.85 -12.17 -8.35
C ASP A 262 1.19 -13.45 -8.86
N ARG A 263 1.19 -14.48 -8.02
CA ARG A 263 0.64 -15.80 -8.35
C ARG A 263 -0.86 -15.76 -8.57
N LYS A 264 -1.30 -16.39 -9.65
CA LYS A 264 -2.68 -16.80 -9.85
C LYS A 264 -2.78 -18.28 -9.46
N LYS A 265 -3.69 -18.58 -8.54
CA LYS A 265 -3.90 -19.97 -8.09
C LYS A 265 -5.38 -20.28 -7.95
N PHE A 266 -5.72 -21.54 -8.16
CA PHE A 266 -6.99 -22.10 -7.73
C PHE A 266 -6.80 -23.56 -7.32
N ASP A 267 -7.69 -24.03 -6.47
CA ASP A 267 -7.59 -25.34 -5.86
C ASP A 267 -8.70 -26.27 -6.39
N ILE A 268 -8.37 -27.53 -6.58
CA ILE A 268 -9.28 -28.57 -7.05
C ILE A 268 -9.32 -29.71 -6.03
N PHE A 269 -10.51 -29.98 -5.54
CA PHE A 269 -10.78 -31.00 -4.53
C PHE A 269 -11.45 -32.21 -5.12
N HIS A 270 -11.08 -33.39 -4.63
CA HIS A 270 -11.58 -34.67 -5.06
C HIS A 270 -12.91 -35.03 -4.37
N PHE A 271 -13.94 -35.33 -5.14
CA PHE A 271 -15.23 -35.81 -4.70
C PHE A 271 -15.47 -37.23 -5.27
N ALA A 272 -15.93 -38.15 -4.44
CA ALA A 272 -16.31 -39.47 -4.89
C ALA A 272 -17.57 -39.98 -4.19
N SER A 273 -18.40 -40.75 -4.92
CA SER A 273 -19.49 -41.52 -4.35
C SER A 273 -18.99 -42.90 -3.95
N PHE A 274 -19.59 -43.45 -2.90
CA PHE A 274 -19.21 -44.74 -2.34
C PHE A 274 -20.37 -45.72 -2.27
N GLU A 275 -20.04 -47.01 -2.20
CA GLU A 275 -20.99 -48.09 -1.95
C GLU A 275 -21.90 -47.76 -0.77
N ASN A 276 -23.22 -48.08 -0.89
CA ASN A 276 -24.23 -47.63 0.08
C ASN A 276 -24.10 -48.31 1.46
N ASP A 277 -23.46 -49.45 1.53
CA ASP A 277 -23.23 -50.25 2.74
C ASP A 277 -21.82 -50.08 3.32
N TYR A 278 -21.01 -49.18 2.74
CA TYR A 278 -19.66 -48.91 3.21
C TYR A 278 -19.66 -48.21 4.59
N ASP A 279 -18.95 -48.81 5.57
CA ASP A 279 -18.81 -48.26 6.91
C ASP A 279 -17.70 -47.20 6.95
N PHE A 280 -18.10 -45.95 6.81
CA PHE A 280 -17.17 -44.84 6.85
C PHE A 280 -16.45 -44.68 8.20
N ASN A 281 -16.98 -45.12 9.31
CA ASN A 281 -16.32 -44.97 10.59
C ASN A 281 -15.07 -45.86 10.67
N GLU A 282 -15.11 -47.06 10.09
CA GLU A 282 -13.94 -47.92 9.97
C GLU A 282 -12.87 -47.27 9.10
N TYR A 283 -13.26 -46.78 7.92
CA TYR A 283 -12.39 -46.03 7.02
C TYR A 283 -11.79 -44.80 7.72
N LYS A 284 -12.59 -43.99 8.42
CA LYS A 284 -12.14 -42.80 9.16
C LYS A 284 -11.09 -43.16 10.21
N GLN A 285 -11.24 -44.27 10.91
CA GLN A 285 -10.27 -44.72 11.89
C GLN A 285 -8.95 -45.14 11.26
N GLU A 286 -8.99 -45.83 10.11
CA GLU A 286 -7.78 -46.20 9.37
C GLU A 286 -7.04 -44.98 8.83
N ILE A 287 -7.75 -43.98 8.27
CA ILE A 287 -7.17 -42.73 7.83
C ILE A 287 -6.51 -41.96 9.00
N ILE A 288 -7.15 -41.90 10.16
CA ILE A 288 -6.56 -41.31 11.36
C ILE A 288 -5.25 -42.01 11.73
N ASN A 289 -5.22 -43.30 11.65
CA ASN A 289 -4.03 -44.10 11.98
C ASN A 289 -2.91 -43.88 10.96
N LEU A 290 -3.23 -43.88 9.67
CA LEU A 290 -2.26 -43.58 8.60
C LEU A 290 -1.69 -42.15 8.72
N ASN A 291 -2.49 -41.18 9.09
CA ASN A 291 -2.04 -39.81 9.28
C ASN A 291 -1.09 -39.65 10.48
N LYS A 292 -1.33 -40.37 11.57
CA LYS A 292 -0.36 -40.44 12.67
C LYS A 292 0.99 -40.97 12.20
N VAL A 293 0.97 -42.05 11.41
CA VAL A 293 2.19 -42.63 10.83
C VAL A 293 2.87 -41.64 9.87
N ILE A 294 2.10 -40.90 9.09
CA ILE A 294 2.61 -39.88 8.15
C ILE A 294 3.22 -38.69 8.91
N ALA A 295 2.61 -38.28 10.02
CA ALA A 295 3.10 -37.17 10.86
C ALA A 295 4.40 -37.50 11.60
N ASP A 296 4.59 -38.77 11.97
CA ASP A 296 5.77 -39.22 12.73
C ASP A 296 7.00 -39.50 11.85
N LYS A 297 6.86 -39.44 10.52
CA LYS A 297 7.95 -39.75 9.59
C LYS A 297 8.55 -38.50 8.98
N ASP A 298 9.88 -38.47 8.97
CA ASP A 298 10.63 -37.52 8.14
C ASP A 298 10.25 -37.64 6.65
N ARG A 299 10.41 -36.55 5.91
CA ARG A 299 10.12 -36.41 4.47
C ARG A 299 10.81 -37.51 3.67
N SER A 300 10.15 -38.61 3.43
CA SER A 300 10.74 -39.76 2.77
C SER A 300 9.76 -40.45 1.82
N LEU A 301 10.31 -41.23 0.90
CA LEU A 301 9.56 -42.16 0.04
C LEU A 301 8.52 -43.02 0.79
N GLU A 302 8.71 -43.25 2.08
CA GLU A 302 7.75 -44.00 2.92
C GLU A 302 6.48 -43.19 3.22
N ARG A 303 6.56 -41.86 3.31
CA ARG A 303 5.39 -41.00 3.46
C ARG A 303 4.52 -41.05 2.20
N ILE A 304 5.14 -40.94 1.01
CA ILE A 304 4.45 -41.05 -0.27
C ILE A 304 3.76 -42.43 -0.38
N LYS A 305 4.44 -43.50 -0.02
CA LYS A 305 3.84 -44.86 -0.01
C LYS A 305 2.64 -44.98 0.95
N CYS A 306 2.65 -44.27 2.08
CA CYS A 306 1.50 -44.29 2.97
C CYS A 306 0.32 -43.49 2.38
N ILE A 307 0.59 -42.43 1.63
CA ILE A 307 -0.43 -41.66 0.90
C ILE A 307 -1.01 -42.50 -0.24
N ASP A 308 -0.16 -43.20 -1.02
CA ASP A 308 -0.60 -44.09 -2.09
C ASP A 308 -1.46 -45.23 -1.52
N LYS A 309 -1.03 -45.87 -0.42
CA LYS A 309 -1.84 -46.91 0.25
C LYS A 309 -3.20 -46.38 0.69
N LYS A 310 -3.27 -45.15 1.19
CA LYS A 310 -4.52 -44.51 1.54
C LYS A 310 -5.44 -44.34 0.32
N MET A 311 -4.87 -43.93 -0.81
CA MET A 311 -5.63 -43.75 -2.05
C MET A 311 -6.14 -45.10 -2.59
N ASP A 312 -5.30 -46.13 -2.56
CA ASP A 312 -5.70 -47.50 -2.95
C ASP A 312 -6.90 -48.02 -2.12
N MET A 313 -6.91 -47.72 -0.82
CA MET A 313 -8.04 -48.11 0.06
C MET A 313 -9.32 -47.34 -0.30
N ILE A 314 -9.22 -46.07 -0.67
CA ILE A 314 -10.35 -45.25 -1.11
C ILE A 314 -10.91 -45.77 -2.42
N ASP A 315 -10.04 -46.01 -3.39
CA ASP A 315 -10.42 -46.42 -4.74
C ASP A 315 -11.17 -47.77 -4.75
N ALA A 316 -10.89 -48.65 -3.79
CA ALA A 316 -11.53 -49.96 -3.68
C ALA A 316 -13.04 -49.91 -3.41
N HIS A 317 -13.57 -48.79 -2.87
CA HIS A 317 -14.97 -48.64 -2.44
C HIS A 317 -15.73 -47.56 -3.20
N ILE A 318 -15.12 -46.98 -4.25
CA ILE A 318 -15.80 -45.96 -5.07
C ILE A 318 -16.88 -46.62 -5.92
N ASP A 319 -18.10 -46.14 -5.78
CA ASP A 319 -19.25 -46.47 -6.61
C ASP A 319 -19.87 -45.19 -7.16
N ASN A 320 -19.78 -44.98 -8.46
CA ASN A 320 -20.30 -43.77 -9.12
C ASN A 320 -21.82 -43.62 -9.01
N GLU A 321 -22.56 -44.65 -8.63
CA GLU A 321 -24.00 -44.63 -8.39
C GLU A 321 -24.37 -44.60 -6.89
N GLY A 322 -23.38 -44.59 -6.01
CA GLY A 322 -23.58 -44.51 -4.56
C GLY A 322 -24.34 -43.27 -4.13
N CYS A 323 -25.18 -43.41 -3.11
CA CYS A 323 -26.07 -42.35 -2.62
C CYS A 323 -25.34 -41.26 -1.82
N ASN A 324 -24.14 -41.55 -1.35
CA ASN A 324 -23.35 -40.67 -0.49
C ASN A 324 -22.06 -40.26 -1.18
N VAL A 325 -21.75 -38.97 -1.12
CA VAL A 325 -20.54 -38.38 -1.69
C VAL A 325 -19.62 -37.91 -0.60
N TYR A 326 -18.34 -38.21 -0.72
CA TYR A 326 -17.27 -37.72 0.13
C TYR A 326 -16.50 -36.63 -0.55
N PHE A 327 -16.11 -35.67 0.25
CA PHE A 327 -15.41 -34.45 -0.13
C PHE A 327 -13.95 -34.49 0.35
N ALA A 328 -13.03 -34.12 -0.51
CA ALA A 328 -11.60 -34.01 -0.22
C ALA A 328 -11.02 -35.29 0.39
N LEU A 329 -11.22 -36.40 -0.29
CA LEU A 329 -10.89 -37.77 0.16
C LEU A 329 -9.43 -37.95 0.56
N ASP A 330 -8.53 -37.31 -0.12
CA ASP A 330 -7.10 -37.31 0.19
C ASP A 330 -6.72 -36.29 1.28
N ASN A 331 -7.65 -35.41 1.71
CA ASN A 331 -7.42 -34.49 2.82
C ASN A 331 -7.98 -35.04 4.14
N ALA A 332 -7.17 -35.73 4.86
CA ALA A 332 -7.54 -36.27 6.16
C ALA A 332 -7.94 -35.27 7.21
N LEU A 333 -7.45 -34.02 7.14
CA LEU A 333 -7.80 -32.97 8.08
C LEU A 333 -9.24 -32.51 7.91
N THR A 334 -9.75 -32.42 6.68
CA THR A 334 -11.14 -32.08 6.38
C THR A 334 -12.08 -33.18 6.88
N THR A 335 -11.71 -34.44 6.69
CA THR A 335 -12.46 -35.58 7.17
C THR A 335 -12.54 -35.65 8.72
N MET A 336 -11.56 -35.07 9.41
CA MET A 336 -11.52 -35.08 10.88
C MET A 336 -12.33 -33.93 11.51
N ARG A 337 -12.58 -32.83 10.80
CA ARG A 337 -13.27 -31.64 11.33
C ARG A 337 -14.79 -31.76 11.33
N SER A 338 -15.39 -32.56 10.42
CA SER A 338 -16.83 -32.74 10.37
C SER A 338 -17.25 -34.05 11.05
N ASN A 339 -18.18 -33.99 11.97
CA ASN A 339 -18.85 -35.16 12.53
C ASN A 339 -19.82 -35.81 11.52
N GLU A 340 -20.12 -35.12 10.43
CA GLU A 340 -20.97 -35.53 9.33
C GLU A 340 -20.11 -35.54 8.06
N THR A 341 -19.88 -36.70 7.51
CA THR A 341 -18.86 -36.91 6.50
C THR A 341 -19.40 -37.19 5.10
N TRP A 342 -20.69 -37.36 4.97
CA TRP A 342 -21.33 -37.61 3.70
C TRP A 342 -22.31 -36.50 3.29
N ILE A 343 -22.20 -36.15 2.03
CA ILE A 343 -23.16 -35.28 1.39
C ILE A 343 -24.09 -36.16 0.56
N PRO A 344 -25.42 -36.09 0.74
CA PRO A 344 -26.32 -36.81 -0.15
C PRO A 344 -26.02 -36.47 -1.61
N ARG A 345 -25.86 -37.48 -2.44
CA ARG A 345 -25.48 -37.34 -3.85
C ARG A 345 -26.40 -36.39 -4.61
N ASP A 346 -27.69 -36.39 -4.31
CA ASP A 346 -28.70 -35.55 -4.93
C ASP A 346 -28.54 -34.04 -4.57
N TYR A 347 -27.76 -33.69 -3.54
CA TYR A 347 -27.40 -32.29 -3.26
C TYR A 347 -26.38 -31.79 -4.27
N ILE A 348 -25.50 -32.65 -4.78
CA ILE A 348 -24.44 -32.31 -5.72
C ILE A 348 -24.87 -32.57 -7.16
N LEU A 349 -25.39 -33.77 -7.46
CA LEU A 349 -25.70 -34.19 -8.83
C LEU A 349 -27.20 -34.21 -9.14
N PRO A 350 -27.59 -33.96 -10.41
CA PRO A 350 -26.75 -33.50 -11.52
C PRO A 350 -26.33 -32.02 -11.36
N LEU A 351 -25.09 -31.68 -11.70
CA LEU A 351 -24.59 -30.32 -11.63
C LEU A 351 -25.42 -29.34 -12.46
N LYS A 352 -25.58 -28.12 -12.00
CA LYS A 352 -26.27 -27.03 -12.69
C LYS A 352 -25.28 -25.99 -13.21
N LYS A 353 -25.49 -25.51 -14.44
CA LYS A 353 -24.75 -24.35 -14.96
C LYS A 353 -25.39 -23.07 -14.45
N THR A 354 -24.54 -22.10 -14.11
CA THR A 354 -24.94 -20.78 -13.67
C THR A 354 -23.95 -19.71 -14.14
N ASP A 355 -24.37 -18.46 -14.12
CA ASP A 355 -23.46 -17.32 -14.25
C ASP A 355 -22.79 -17.05 -12.89
N TYR A 356 -21.48 -16.96 -12.90
CA TYR A 356 -20.67 -16.55 -11.76
C TYR A 356 -19.68 -15.48 -12.23
N GLU A 357 -19.90 -14.23 -11.87
CA GLU A 357 -19.07 -13.06 -12.26
C GLU A 357 -18.87 -12.95 -13.79
N GLY A 358 -19.87 -13.30 -14.57
CA GLY A 358 -19.82 -13.28 -16.05
C GLY A 358 -19.30 -14.54 -16.72
N TYR A 359 -18.91 -15.56 -15.96
CA TYR A 359 -18.46 -16.86 -16.47
C TYR A 359 -19.50 -17.96 -16.23
N GLN A 360 -19.62 -18.90 -17.17
CA GLN A 360 -20.51 -20.05 -17.07
C GLN A 360 -19.85 -21.20 -16.32
N LEU A 361 -20.14 -21.32 -15.02
CA LEU A 361 -19.58 -22.34 -14.13
C LEU A 361 -20.64 -23.34 -13.69
N TYR A 362 -20.22 -24.47 -13.13
CA TYR A 362 -21.10 -25.43 -12.50
C TYR A 362 -21.21 -25.19 -11.00
N ILE A 363 -22.39 -25.49 -10.45
CA ILE A 363 -22.70 -25.49 -9.02
C ILE A 363 -23.40 -26.81 -8.66
N PRO A 364 -23.39 -27.19 -7.36
CA PRO A 364 -24.20 -28.30 -6.85
C PRO A 364 -25.69 -28.17 -7.18
N ASN A 365 -26.36 -29.29 -7.37
CA ASN A 365 -27.77 -29.37 -7.76
C ASN A 365 -28.71 -28.61 -6.77
N GLN A 366 -28.54 -28.88 -5.49
CA GLN A 366 -29.34 -28.31 -4.40
C GLN A 366 -28.40 -27.41 -3.56
N ILE A 367 -27.92 -26.32 -4.17
CA ILE A 367 -26.84 -25.49 -3.63
C ILE A 367 -27.09 -25.02 -2.19
N GLU A 368 -28.30 -24.60 -1.85
CA GLU A 368 -28.62 -24.15 -0.50
C GLU A 368 -28.53 -25.29 0.54
N LYS A 369 -28.93 -26.51 0.17
CA LYS A 369 -28.77 -27.68 1.05
C LYS A 369 -27.30 -28.08 1.18
N TYR A 370 -26.54 -28.01 0.07
CA TYR A 370 -25.11 -28.27 0.08
C TYR A 370 -24.40 -27.28 1.03
N ILE A 371 -24.67 -25.99 0.90
CA ILE A 371 -24.09 -24.94 1.76
C ILE A 371 -24.54 -25.10 3.21
N GLY A 372 -25.85 -25.40 3.45
CA GLY A 372 -26.35 -25.65 4.81
C GLY A 372 -25.75 -26.89 5.48
N PHE A 373 -25.27 -27.86 4.69
CA PHE A 373 -24.53 -29.01 5.19
C PHE A 373 -23.09 -28.63 5.58
N GLU A 374 -22.44 -27.84 4.77
CA GLU A 374 -21.05 -27.42 5.00
C GLU A 374 -20.94 -26.31 6.05
N TYR A 375 -21.86 -25.34 6.04
CA TYR A 375 -21.88 -24.17 6.91
C TYR A 375 -23.19 -24.09 7.72
N LYS A 376 -23.14 -24.40 9.00
CA LYS A 376 -24.32 -24.42 9.88
C LYS A 376 -25.03 -23.06 10.04
N LYS A 377 -24.30 -21.96 9.85
CA LYS A 377 -24.75 -20.58 10.02
C LYS A 377 -24.31 -19.71 8.85
N TYR A 378 -24.64 -20.16 7.63
CA TYR A 378 -24.20 -19.48 6.42
C TYR A 378 -24.85 -18.11 6.18
N ASP A 379 -25.86 -17.74 6.93
CA ASP A 379 -26.57 -16.45 6.90
C ASP A 379 -26.05 -15.44 7.93
N GLU A 380 -25.09 -15.83 8.78
CA GLU A 380 -24.42 -14.96 9.75
C GLU A 380 -23.00 -14.60 9.29
N PHE A 381 -22.44 -13.53 9.85
CA PHE A 381 -21.01 -13.25 9.72
C PHE A 381 -20.18 -14.33 10.41
N PRO A 382 -19.04 -14.76 9.83
CA PRO A 382 -18.16 -15.70 10.50
C PRO A 382 -17.54 -15.07 11.75
N ASP A 383 -17.41 -15.86 12.82
CA ASP A 383 -16.81 -15.41 14.09
C ASP A 383 -15.32 -15.08 13.94
N ASP A 384 -14.67 -15.62 12.93
CA ASP A 384 -13.24 -15.49 12.59
C ASP A 384 -12.95 -14.49 11.46
N TYR A 385 -13.93 -13.65 11.10
CA TYR A 385 -13.74 -12.63 10.08
C TYR A 385 -12.50 -11.76 10.33
N GLY A 386 -11.61 -11.74 9.34
CA GLY A 386 -10.40 -10.90 9.35
C GLY A 386 -9.19 -11.49 10.06
N ILE A 387 -9.27 -12.72 10.61
CA ILE A 387 -8.13 -13.40 11.25
C ILE A 387 -7.24 -14.11 10.21
N GLU A 388 -7.77 -14.35 9.00
CA GLU A 388 -7.09 -15.16 8.00
C GLU A 388 -6.45 -14.36 6.86
N THR A 389 -5.42 -14.91 6.34
CA THR A 389 -4.75 -14.89 5.04
C THR A 389 -3.71 -13.82 4.80
N ARG A 390 -3.99 -12.53 4.84
CA ARG A 390 -3.01 -11.55 4.33
C ARG A 390 -1.85 -11.27 5.29
N ASP A 391 -2.10 -11.18 6.59
CA ASP A 391 -1.02 -10.92 7.56
C ASP A 391 -0.04 -12.10 7.63
N TYR A 392 -0.56 -13.33 7.54
CA TYR A 392 0.26 -14.53 7.45
C TYR A 392 1.11 -14.56 6.16
N LEU A 393 0.52 -14.25 5.01
CA LEU A 393 1.25 -14.22 3.73
C LEU A 393 2.32 -13.12 3.74
N ARG A 394 2.07 -11.99 4.39
CA ARG A 394 3.05 -10.94 4.55
C ARG A 394 4.30 -11.43 5.29
N ASP A 395 4.15 -12.14 6.39
CA ASP A 395 5.29 -12.77 7.11
C ASP A 395 6.08 -13.74 6.20
N VAL A 396 5.39 -14.47 5.33
CA VAL A 396 6.04 -15.36 4.35
C VAL A 396 6.81 -14.54 3.31
N TYR A 397 6.20 -13.48 2.78
CA TYR A 397 6.85 -12.61 1.79
C TYR A 397 8.09 -11.94 2.35
N GLU A 398 8.05 -11.45 3.60
CA GLU A 398 9.20 -10.86 4.27
C GLU A 398 10.40 -11.82 4.43
N ARG A 399 10.13 -13.11 4.55
CA ARG A 399 11.19 -14.12 4.66
C ARG A 399 11.75 -14.56 3.32
N LEU A 400 10.95 -14.50 2.25
CA LEU A 400 11.30 -15.06 0.94
C LEU A 400 11.74 -14.02 -0.07
N TYR A 401 11.35 -12.76 0.11
CA TYR A 401 11.57 -11.68 -0.84
C TYR A 401 12.12 -10.44 -0.15
N THR A 402 12.89 -9.65 -0.89
CA THR A 402 13.17 -8.27 -0.49
C THR A 402 11.86 -7.50 -0.40
N THR A 403 11.66 -6.77 0.68
CA THR A 403 10.41 -6.05 0.97
C THR A 403 10.59 -4.55 0.91
N VAL A 404 9.66 -3.87 0.24
CA VAL A 404 9.65 -2.41 0.07
C VAL A 404 8.31 -1.84 0.51
N GLU A 405 8.34 -0.83 1.37
CA GLU A 405 7.16 -0.07 1.75
C GLU A 405 7.23 1.37 1.22
N PHE A 406 6.16 1.80 0.56
CA PHE A 406 5.94 3.20 0.20
C PHE A 406 5.11 3.85 1.30
N TYR A 407 5.77 4.53 2.23
CA TYR A 407 5.10 5.23 3.32
C TYR A 407 4.58 6.58 2.85
N ILE A 408 3.27 6.71 2.76
CA ILE A 408 2.59 7.87 2.19
C ILE A 408 2.34 8.92 3.27
N VAL A 409 2.90 10.10 3.06
CA VAL A 409 2.73 11.27 3.93
C VAL A 409 1.68 12.23 3.36
N ASP A 410 1.55 12.27 2.03
CA ASP A 410 0.56 13.06 1.31
C ASP A 410 -0.05 12.24 0.17
N SER A 411 -1.36 12.36 -0.06
CA SER A 411 -2.09 11.52 -1.01
C SER A 411 -1.57 11.63 -2.45
N PHE A 412 -1.06 12.80 -2.86
CA PHE A 412 -0.54 13.02 -4.22
C PHE A 412 0.78 12.26 -4.48
N GLU A 413 1.52 11.88 -3.43
CA GLU A 413 2.80 11.18 -3.56
C GLU A 413 2.64 9.81 -4.20
N ILE A 414 1.47 9.19 -4.06
CA ILE A 414 1.16 7.87 -4.62
C ILE A 414 1.50 7.83 -6.11
N TYR A 415 1.08 8.84 -6.88
CA TYR A 415 1.32 8.90 -8.33
C TYR A 415 2.82 8.88 -8.70
N HIS A 416 3.69 9.40 -7.83
CA HIS A 416 5.14 9.39 -8.06
C HIS A 416 5.77 8.03 -7.76
N PHE A 417 5.15 7.22 -6.89
CA PHE A 417 5.64 5.91 -6.52
C PHE A 417 5.05 4.75 -7.36
N ILE A 418 3.95 4.97 -8.10
CA ILE A 418 3.35 3.92 -8.95
C ILE A 418 4.37 3.27 -9.89
N PRO A 419 5.21 4.01 -10.65
CA PRO A 419 6.18 3.38 -11.54
C PRO A 419 7.22 2.54 -10.79
N LEU A 420 7.67 3.01 -9.60
CA LEU A 420 8.59 2.26 -8.75
C LEU A 420 7.96 0.95 -8.25
N TYR A 421 6.70 1.02 -7.83
CA TYR A 421 5.93 -0.15 -7.40
C TYR A 421 5.89 -1.21 -8.51
N HIS A 422 5.52 -0.83 -9.71
CA HIS A 422 5.44 -1.78 -10.83
C HIS A 422 6.81 -2.36 -11.19
N VAL A 423 7.85 -1.53 -11.28
CA VAL A 423 9.22 -1.98 -11.59
C VAL A 423 9.73 -2.96 -10.53
N LEU A 424 9.50 -2.69 -9.25
CA LEU A 424 9.90 -3.59 -8.16
C LEU A 424 9.15 -4.92 -8.24
N ARG A 425 7.82 -4.88 -8.38
CA ARG A 425 6.98 -6.09 -8.44
C ARG A 425 7.33 -6.97 -9.64
N GLN A 426 7.54 -6.38 -10.82
CA GLN A 426 7.94 -7.11 -12.03
C GLN A 426 9.29 -7.81 -11.89
N ASN A 427 10.16 -7.31 -11.02
CA ASN A 427 11.48 -7.87 -10.77
C ASN A 427 11.57 -8.71 -9.48
N GLY A 428 10.44 -9.14 -8.95
CA GLY A 428 10.39 -10.11 -7.84
C GLY A 428 10.63 -9.50 -6.45
N VAL A 429 10.48 -8.20 -6.31
CA VAL A 429 10.54 -7.49 -5.02
C VAL A 429 9.12 -7.26 -4.51
N TYR A 430 8.83 -7.64 -3.27
CA TYR A 430 7.52 -7.40 -2.67
C TYR A 430 7.38 -5.94 -2.25
N ALA A 431 6.65 -5.18 -3.03
CA ALA A 431 6.40 -3.77 -2.78
C ALA A 431 4.92 -3.54 -2.40
N ILE A 432 4.68 -2.66 -1.43
CA ILE A 432 3.33 -2.35 -0.92
C ILE A 432 3.26 -0.88 -0.50
N PHE A 433 2.10 -0.24 -0.68
CA PHE A 433 1.82 1.08 -0.14
C PHE A 433 1.39 1.01 1.32
N VAL A 434 1.76 2.01 2.12
CA VAL A 434 1.34 2.14 3.51
C VAL A 434 0.63 3.47 3.69
N ILE A 435 -0.67 3.42 4.03
CA ILE A 435 -1.51 4.57 4.35
C ILE A 435 -2.07 4.40 5.76
N GLU A 436 -1.49 5.07 6.73
CA GLU A 436 -1.98 4.99 8.11
C GLU A 436 -3.16 5.95 8.34
N ASP A 437 -4.06 5.58 9.27
CA ASP A 437 -5.18 6.47 9.67
C ASP A 437 -4.64 7.85 10.10
N GLU A 438 -5.34 8.92 9.77
CA GLU A 438 -5.03 10.32 10.12
C GLU A 438 -4.69 10.52 11.60
N LYS A 439 -5.22 9.70 12.49
CA LYS A 439 -4.92 9.72 13.93
C LYS A 439 -3.53 9.22 14.27
N ILE A 440 -2.93 8.42 13.40
CA ILE A 440 -1.59 7.82 13.55
C ILE A 440 -0.58 8.61 12.73
N ASN A 441 -0.98 9.08 11.56
CA ASN A 441 -0.15 9.90 10.69
C ASN A 441 -0.19 11.37 11.14
N THR A 442 0.80 11.79 11.91
CA THR A 442 0.93 13.16 12.42
C THR A 442 1.83 14.03 11.54
N SER A 443 2.47 13.48 10.52
CA SER A 443 3.47 14.18 9.69
C SER A 443 2.88 14.97 8.53
N GLY A 444 1.78 14.49 7.97
CA GLY A 444 1.14 15.09 6.81
C GLY A 444 0.09 16.14 7.20
N LYS A 445 0.40 17.42 7.07
CA LYS A 445 -0.60 18.51 7.21
C LYS A 445 -1.74 18.39 6.21
N TRP A 446 -1.54 17.65 5.12
CA TRP A 446 -2.43 17.54 3.96
C TRP A 446 -2.85 16.10 3.64
N PHE A 447 -2.49 15.15 4.48
CA PHE A 447 -2.90 13.76 4.29
C PHE A 447 -4.41 13.62 4.46
N ASP A 448 -5.04 13.02 3.45
CA ASP A 448 -6.44 12.61 3.48
C ASP A 448 -6.51 11.11 3.18
N TYR A 449 -6.75 10.32 4.22
CA TYR A 449 -6.85 8.86 4.15
C TYR A 449 -7.82 8.39 3.06
N LYS A 450 -9.01 9.02 2.98
CA LYS A 450 -10.02 8.62 2.00
C LYS A 450 -9.57 8.87 0.57
N THR A 451 -8.93 10.00 0.32
CA THR A 451 -8.36 10.32 -1.00
C THR A 451 -7.22 9.36 -1.35
N ALA A 452 -6.30 9.10 -0.41
CA ALA A 452 -5.20 8.14 -0.63
C ALA A 452 -5.74 6.74 -0.94
N LYS A 453 -6.70 6.27 -0.15
CA LYS A 453 -7.35 4.97 -0.36
C LYS A 453 -8.04 4.88 -1.73
N ASN A 454 -8.79 5.90 -2.12
CA ASN A 454 -9.44 5.94 -3.44
C ASN A 454 -8.42 5.86 -4.59
N ILE A 455 -7.31 6.62 -4.50
CA ILE A 455 -6.26 6.57 -5.53
C ILE A 455 -5.67 5.16 -5.64
N LEU A 456 -5.39 4.50 -4.52
CA LEU A 456 -4.84 3.14 -4.51
C LEU A 456 -5.84 2.11 -5.07
N GLU A 457 -7.11 2.23 -4.70
CA GLU A 457 -8.17 1.36 -5.21
C GLU A 457 -8.42 1.56 -6.71
N GLU A 458 -8.47 2.80 -7.20
CA GLU A 458 -8.68 3.13 -8.62
C GLU A 458 -7.51 2.66 -9.52
N ASN A 459 -6.29 2.63 -8.97
CA ASN A 459 -5.10 2.14 -9.66
C ASN A 459 -4.78 0.66 -9.36
N GLU A 460 -5.65 -0.05 -8.66
CA GLU A 460 -5.50 -1.47 -8.33
C GLU A 460 -4.18 -1.80 -7.62
N LEU A 461 -3.74 -0.93 -6.71
CA LEU A 461 -2.48 -1.05 -5.98
C LEU A 461 -2.68 -1.69 -4.62
N GLU A 462 -1.79 -2.60 -4.25
CA GLU A 462 -1.80 -3.23 -2.93
C GLU A 462 -1.36 -2.25 -1.85
N PHE A 463 -2.12 -2.17 -0.76
CA PHE A 463 -1.80 -1.30 0.37
C PHE A 463 -2.13 -1.92 1.72
N SER A 464 -1.47 -1.41 2.75
CA SER A 464 -1.71 -1.73 4.17
C SER A 464 -2.04 -0.46 4.93
N GLU A 465 -2.89 -0.60 5.94
CA GLU A 465 -3.20 0.47 6.90
C GLU A 465 -2.20 0.50 8.07
N TYR A 466 -1.24 -0.40 8.07
CA TYR A 466 -0.23 -0.54 9.13
C TYR A 466 1.16 -0.64 8.53
N SER A 467 2.10 0.14 9.10
CA SER A 467 3.52 0.05 8.75
C SER A 467 4.16 -1.21 9.34
N ASN A 468 5.13 -1.75 8.61
CA ASN A 468 5.95 -2.83 9.10
C ASN A 468 7.39 -2.36 9.31
N SER A 469 7.80 -2.23 10.57
CA SER A 469 9.14 -1.78 10.95
C SER A 469 10.29 -2.69 10.47
N LYS A 470 9.97 -3.86 9.90
CA LYS A 470 10.95 -4.85 9.39
C LYS A 470 11.10 -4.83 7.88
N ALA A 471 10.43 -3.92 7.16
CA ALA A 471 10.64 -3.76 5.73
C ALA A 471 12.14 -3.50 5.44
N ASP A 472 12.69 -4.14 4.41
CA ASP A 472 14.10 -3.98 4.06
C ASP A 472 14.39 -2.57 3.54
N ILE A 473 13.46 -2.01 2.76
CA ILE A 473 13.54 -0.66 2.19
C ILE A 473 12.24 0.09 2.47
N VAL A 474 12.33 1.37 2.80
CA VAL A 474 11.19 2.27 2.88
C VAL A 474 11.40 3.49 2.00
N PHE A 475 10.39 3.81 1.19
CA PHE A 475 10.30 5.04 0.42
C PHE A 475 9.40 6.05 1.10
N SER A 476 9.80 7.32 1.09
CA SER A 476 8.93 8.44 1.42
C SER A 476 9.46 9.71 0.79
N THR A 477 8.62 10.70 0.56
CA THR A 477 9.05 12.01 0.04
C THR A 477 9.47 12.97 1.14
N GLN A 478 8.95 12.76 2.37
CA GLN A 478 9.30 13.56 3.55
C GLN A 478 9.35 12.62 4.75
N GLY A 479 10.26 12.85 5.70
CA GLY A 479 10.21 11.89 6.67
C GLY A 479 10.97 11.92 7.94
N VAL A 480 10.59 12.79 8.85
CA VAL A 480 11.05 12.66 10.23
C VAL A 480 10.47 11.38 10.87
N GLU A 481 9.25 10.98 10.51
CA GLU A 481 8.56 9.84 11.13
C GLU A 481 9.10 8.48 10.69
N ILE A 482 9.48 8.33 9.42
CA ILE A 482 10.05 7.07 8.95
C ILE A 482 11.38 6.74 9.64
N LEU A 483 12.12 7.74 10.11
CA LEU A 483 13.39 7.51 10.82
C LEU A 483 13.19 6.74 12.14
N THR A 484 12.03 6.93 12.78
CA THR A 484 11.69 6.26 14.04
C THR A 484 10.89 4.99 13.82
N LYS A 485 10.02 4.97 12.80
CA LYS A 485 9.18 3.80 12.48
C LYS A 485 9.98 2.67 11.84
N TYR A 486 10.99 3.00 11.06
CA TYR A 486 11.80 2.04 10.30
C TYR A 486 13.29 2.15 10.67
N PRO A 487 13.67 1.85 11.92
CA PRO A 487 15.04 2.09 12.40
C PRO A 487 16.10 1.30 11.62
N GLU A 488 15.78 0.08 11.19
CA GLU A 488 16.73 -0.84 10.54
C GLU A 488 16.61 -0.83 9.00
N SER A 489 15.55 -0.23 8.43
CA SER A 489 15.31 -0.23 6.98
C SER A 489 16.25 0.76 6.27
N ILE A 490 16.59 0.46 5.02
CA ILE A 490 17.20 1.44 4.11
C ILE A 490 16.12 2.47 3.71
N LYS A 491 16.42 3.74 3.90
CA LYS A 491 15.48 4.85 3.69
C LYS A 491 15.81 5.58 2.40
N ILE A 492 14.88 5.58 1.48
CA ILE A 492 15.04 6.20 0.16
C ILE A 492 14.00 7.29 -0.02
N THR A 493 14.42 8.44 -0.49
CA THR A 493 13.50 9.52 -0.86
C THR A 493 13.53 9.79 -2.35
N LEU A 494 12.37 10.12 -2.93
CA LEU A 494 12.21 10.49 -4.33
C LEU A 494 11.88 11.98 -4.43
N SER A 495 12.52 12.69 -5.36
CA SER A 495 12.12 14.04 -5.71
C SER A 495 10.84 14.01 -6.54
N TYR A 496 9.75 14.58 -6.01
CA TYR A 496 8.45 14.68 -6.70
C TYR A 496 8.29 16.00 -7.49
N SER A 497 9.24 16.91 -7.38
CA SER A 497 9.30 18.14 -8.17
C SER A 497 10.75 18.62 -8.30
N VAL A 498 10.99 19.48 -9.26
CA VAL A 498 12.25 20.19 -9.39
C VAL A 498 12.06 21.57 -8.81
N ALA A 499 12.74 21.84 -7.69
CA ALA A 499 12.75 23.16 -7.08
C ALA A 499 13.81 24.03 -7.75
N PHE A 500 13.42 25.27 -8.11
CA PHE A 500 14.35 26.26 -8.69
C PHE A 500 14.75 27.34 -7.70
N ASN A 501 14.10 27.43 -6.54
CA ASN A 501 14.44 28.44 -5.57
C ASN A 501 15.57 27.98 -4.64
N LYS A 502 16.44 28.92 -4.30
CA LYS A 502 17.61 28.66 -3.46
C LYS A 502 17.24 28.31 -2.02
N ASP A 503 16.09 28.77 -1.55
CA ASP A 503 15.65 28.53 -0.17
C ASP A 503 15.21 27.07 0.06
N ASP A 504 14.66 26.39 -0.95
CA ASP A 504 14.31 24.97 -0.85
C ASP A 504 15.52 24.09 -0.57
N PHE A 505 16.72 24.53 -0.97
CA PHE A 505 17.97 23.83 -0.73
C PHE A 505 18.79 24.40 0.45
N ARG A 506 18.41 25.54 1.02
CA ARG A 506 19.07 26.12 2.21
C ARG A 506 18.60 25.51 3.51
N VAL A 507 17.33 25.31 3.63
CA VAL A 507 16.75 24.67 4.81
C VAL A 507 16.93 23.19 4.58
N ALA A 508 17.77 22.55 5.37
CA ALA A 508 18.01 21.13 5.31
C ALA A 508 16.69 20.38 5.09
N PRO A 509 16.42 19.97 3.89
CA PRO A 509 15.04 19.64 3.57
C PRO A 509 14.67 18.40 4.34
N LYS A 510 13.49 18.41 4.95
CA LYS A 510 12.87 17.25 5.58
C LYS A 510 12.84 16.03 4.63
N SER A 511 12.99 16.28 3.33
CA SER A 511 13.07 15.30 2.25
C SER A 511 14.48 14.77 1.96
N THR A 512 15.48 15.09 2.77
CA THR A 512 16.86 14.68 2.50
C THR A 512 17.58 14.19 3.75
N ILE A 513 17.38 14.86 4.90
CA ILE A 513 18.10 14.47 6.12
C ILE A 513 17.58 13.18 6.70
N GLY A 514 18.50 12.25 6.96
CA GLY A 514 18.21 10.96 7.56
C GLY A 514 17.80 9.88 6.57
N PHE A 515 17.82 10.19 5.26
CA PHE A 515 17.70 9.21 4.21
C PHE A 515 19.07 8.66 3.81
N ASP A 516 19.11 7.39 3.42
CA ASP A 516 20.33 6.74 2.96
C ASP A 516 20.56 7.05 1.48
N TYR A 517 19.50 7.16 0.68
CA TYR A 517 19.56 7.48 -0.75
C TYR A 517 18.55 8.56 -1.12
N LYS A 518 18.91 9.36 -2.14
CA LYS A 518 18.03 10.36 -2.77
C LYS A 518 17.96 10.11 -4.27
N LEU A 519 16.75 9.80 -4.76
CA LEU A 519 16.48 9.72 -6.20
C LEU A 519 16.05 11.10 -6.70
N VAL A 520 16.71 11.59 -7.76
CA VAL A 520 16.48 12.92 -8.32
C VAL A 520 16.09 12.86 -9.79
N ASN A 521 15.46 13.93 -10.28
CA ASN A 521 14.88 13.98 -11.61
C ASN A 521 15.89 14.33 -12.73
N GLY A 522 17.05 14.89 -12.38
CA GLY A 522 18.09 15.29 -13.32
C GLY A 522 19.40 15.65 -12.62
N GLU A 523 20.45 15.88 -13.42
CA GLU A 523 21.78 16.23 -12.90
C GLU A 523 21.80 17.57 -12.16
N PHE A 524 20.95 18.52 -12.54
CA PHE A 524 20.79 19.81 -11.83
C PHE A 524 20.56 19.63 -10.31
N GLN A 525 19.56 18.82 -9.94
CA GLN A 525 19.29 18.55 -8.52
C GLN A 525 20.45 17.81 -7.84
N LYS A 526 21.06 16.85 -8.56
CA LYS A 526 22.19 16.08 -8.05
C LYS A 526 23.38 16.95 -7.73
N ASP A 527 23.73 17.89 -8.62
CA ASP A 527 24.85 18.80 -8.43
C ASP A 527 24.63 19.70 -7.21
N ILE A 528 23.45 20.35 -7.12
CA ILE A 528 23.12 21.23 -5.99
C ILE A 528 23.12 20.47 -4.66
N LEU A 529 22.48 19.31 -4.60
CA LEU A 529 22.41 18.52 -3.36
C LEU A 529 23.79 17.96 -2.95
N SER A 530 24.64 17.64 -3.94
CA SER A 530 26.01 17.17 -3.69
C SER A 530 26.87 18.25 -3.02
N GLU A 531 26.68 19.53 -3.38
CA GLU A 531 27.37 20.65 -2.75
C GLU A 531 26.95 20.87 -1.28
N LYS A 532 25.72 20.49 -0.92
CA LYS A 532 25.17 20.68 0.43
C LYS A 532 25.62 19.63 1.45
N ASN A 533 26.17 18.48 1.00
CA ASN A 533 26.64 17.38 1.84
C ASN A 533 25.62 16.82 2.84
N TYR A 534 24.34 16.85 2.53
CA TYR A 534 23.27 16.25 3.38
C TYR A 534 23.17 14.74 3.25
N ILE A 535 23.50 14.22 2.06
CA ILE A 535 23.61 12.80 1.72
C ILE A 535 24.96 12.63 0.98
N ASN A 536 25.55 11.44 1.08
CA ASN A 536 26.74 11.11 0.29
C ASN A 536 26.44 11.32 -1.21
N LYS A 537 27.33 11.99 -1.92
CA LYS A 537 27.18 12.30 -3.34
C LYS A 537 26.88 11.05 -4.20
N GLU A 538 27.47 9.91 -3.85
CA GLU A 538 27.27 8.64 -4.55
C GLU A 538 25.86 8.07 -4.35
N HIS A 539 25.17 8.48 -3.27
CA HIS A 539 23.82 8.10 -2.95
C HIS A 539 22.74 9.06 -3.50
N ILE A 540 23.15 10.11 -4.22
CA ILE A 540 22.24 11.00 -4.95
C ILE A 540 22.25 10.53 -6.41
N ILE A 541 21.15 9.91 -6.85
CA ILE A 541 21.11 9.17 -8.11
C ILE A 541 20.04 9.76 -9.02
N ASN A 542 20.45 10.15 -10.24
CA ASN A 542 19.51 10.61 -11.26
C ASN A 542 18.77 9.41 -11.87
N VAL A 543 17.47 9.37 -11.66
CA VAL A 543 16.54 8.38 -12.21
C VAL A 543 15.60 8.99 -13.26
N GLY A 544 15.74 10.29 -13.57
CA GLY A 544 14.76 11.00 -14.38
C GLY A 544 13.45 11.25 -13.64
N TYR A 545 12.34 11.29 -14.37
CA TYR A 545 11.02 11.56 -13.78
C TYR A 545 10.09 10.35 -13.95
N PRO A 546 10.12 9.40 -13.00
CA PRO A 546 9.43 8.11 -13.15
C PRO A 546 7.94 8.22 -13.46
N LYS A 547 7.26 9.18 -12.87
CA LYS A 547 5.82 9.44 -13.12
C LYS A 547 5.48 9.58 -14.60
N HIS A 548 6.42 10.04 -15.42
CA HIS A 548 6.21 10.32 -16.83
C HIS A 548 7.08 9.48 -17.77
N TYR A 549 7.60 8.34 -17.32
CA TYR A 549 8.34 7.43 -18.19
C TYR A 549 7.51 7.03 -19.41
N GLY A 550 8.13 7.16 -20.58
CA GLY A 550 7.48 6.81 -21.83
C GLY A 550 6.42 7.80 -22.31
N TYR A 551 6.13 8.85 -21.56
CA TYR A 551 5.22 9.90 -22.00
C TYR A 551 5.76 10.60 -23.24
N LYS A 552 4.90 10.78 -24.25
CA LYS A 552 5.21 11.55 -25.46
C LYS A 552 4.04 12.48 -25.77
N TYR A 553 4.34 13.76 -25.83
CA TYR A 553 3.38 14.75 -26.33
C TYR A 553 2.95 14.39 -27.76
N SER A 554 1.65 14.48 -28.05
CA SER A 554 1.11 14.35 -29.40
C SER A 554 -0.09 15.27 -29.65
N ILE A 555 -0.16 15.82 -30.86
CA ILE A 555 -1.28 16.66 -31.28
C ILE A 555 -2.59 15.87 -31.29
N GLU A 556 -2.56 14.57 -31.62
CA GLU A 556 -3.74 13.71 -31.64
C GLU A 556 -4.34 13.58 -30.22
N ASN A 557 -3.50 13.45 -29.18
CA ASN A 557 -3.96 13.44 -27.79
C ASN A 557 -4.55 14.80 -27.39
N LYS A 558 -3.94 15.90 -27.82
CA LYS A 558 -4.48 17.26 -27.63
C LYS A 558 -5.89 17.37 -28.16
N ASP A 559 -6.11 17.02 -29.44
CA ASP A 559 -7.40 17.08 -30.09
C ASP A 559 -8.48 16.23 -29.44
N LYS A 560 -8.08 15.07 -28.93
CA LYS A 560 -8.96 14.18 -28.14
C LYS A 560 -9.42 14.84 -26.86
N VAL A 561 -8.50 15.38 -26.06
CA VAL A 561 -8.81 16.03 -24.77
C VAL A 561 -9.63 17.30 -24.97
N VAL A 562 -9.33 18.11 -26.00
CA VAL A 562 -10.13 19.30 -26.37
C VAL A 562 -11.59 18.92 -26.65
N LYS A 563 -11.82 17.79 -27.33
CA LYS A 563 -13.18 17.26 -27.59
C LYS A 563 -13.82 16.74 -26.30
N GLU A 564 -13.09 16.01 -25.45
CA GLU A 564 -13.58 15.51 -24.15
C GLU A 564 -14.06 16.66 -23.26
N LEU A 565 -13.35 17.78 -23.27
CA LEU A 565 -13.69 18.99 -22.51
C LEU A 565 -14.77 19.87 -23.19
N ASN A 566 -15.27 19.48 -24.35
CA ASN A 566 -16.21 20.24 -25.15
C ASN A 566 -15.73 21.68 -25.47
N ILE A 567 -14.42 21.88 -25.63
CA ILE A 567 -13.84 23.16 -25.99
C ILE A 567 -14.05 23.38 -27.49
N ASN A 568 -14.80 24.41 -27.83
CA ASN A 568 -15.07 24.82 -29.22
C ASN A 568 -14.61 26.27 -29.39
N THR A 569 -13.36 26.44 -29.81
CA THR A 569 -12.75 27.76 -30.00
C THR A 569 -11.76 27.75 -31.16
N GLU A 570 -11.64 28.89 -31.86
CA GLU A 570 -10.56 29.16 -32.81
C GLU A 570 -9.37 29.89 -32.18
N LYS A 571 -9.52 30.32 -30.91
CA LYS A 571 -8.45 30.95 -30.17
C LYS A 571 -7.41 29.91 -29.71
N GLN A 572 -6.17 30.35 -29.56
CA GLN A 572 -5.16 29.58 -28.89
C GLN A 572 -5.59 29.28 -27.42
N ILE A 573 -5.30 28.06 -26.96
CA ILE A 573 -5.62 27.64 -25.58
C ILE A 573 -4.49 28.04 -24.65
N LEU A 574 -4.82 28.92 -23.71
CA LEU A 574 -3.93 29.27 -22.61
C LEU A 574 -4.32 28.44 -21.37
N VAL A 575 -3.41 27.59 -20.92
CA VAL A 575 -3.61 26.84 -19.66
C VAL A 575 -2.91 27.56 -18.53
N TYR A 576 -3.70 28.01 -17.57
CA TYR A 576 -3.22 28.70 -16.38
C TYR A 576 -3.15 27.76 -15.17
N LEU A 577 -1.98 27.69 -14.52
CA LEU A 577 -1.66 26.78 -13.44
C LEU A 577 -1.24 27.53 -12.17
N PRO A 578 -2.19 28.22 -11.50
CA PRO A 578 -1.86 29.01 -10.30
C PRO A 578 -1.57 28.09 -9.11
N THR A 579 -0.61 28.52 -8.27
CA THR A 579 -0.39 27.93 -6.94
C THR A 579 -1.41 28.43 -5.91
N TRP A 580 -1.47 27.78 -4.75
CA TRP A 580 -2.37 28.11 -3.65
C TRP A 580 -1.68 28.91 -2.52
N ASP A 581 -0.36 28.78 -2.39
CA ASP A 581 0.49 29.37 -1.36
C ASP A 581 1.76 29.95 -2.03
N HIS A 582 2.60 30.62 -1.30
CA HIS A 582 3.89 31.15 -1.75
C HIS A 582 3.85 31.88 -3.10
N ASP A 583 3.65 33.18 -3.06
CA ASP A 583 3.69 34.07 -4.22
C ASP A 583 2.64 33.73 -5.34
N PRO A 584 1.36 33.62 -4.99
CA PRO A 584 0.32 33.31 -5.96
C PRO A 584 0.03 34.48 -6.89
N SER A 585 -0.10 34.20 -8.18
CA SER A 585 -0.31 35.25 -9.20
C SER A 585 -1.78 35.67 -9.37
N VAL A 586 -2.75 34.89 -8.87
CA VAL A 586 -4.19 35.12 -9.13
C VAL A 586 -4.62 36.55 -8.80
N GLU A 587 -4.24 37.03 -7.63
CA GLU A 587 -4.62 38.40 -7.17
C GLU A 587 -3.85 39.50 -7.90
N ALA A 588 -2.57 39.28 -8.13
CA ALA A 588 -1.69 40.29 -8.71
C ALA A 588 -1.89 40.47 -10.22
N TYR A 589 -2.16 39.37 -10.94
CA TYR A 589 -2.28 39.35 -12.38
C TYR A 589 -3.73 39.27 -12.88
N TYR A 590 -4.71 39.41 -11.98
CA TYR A 590 -6.13 39.24 -12.30
C TYR A 590 -6.58 40.05 -13.52
N ASP A 591 -6.33 41.36 -13.50
CA ASP A 591 -6.77 42.30 -14.55
C ASP A 591 -6.07 42.01 -15.89
N GLU A 592 -4.80 41.61 -15.85
CA GLU A 592 -4.03 41.32 -17.05
C GLU A 592 -4.46 39.97 -17.67
N ILE A 593 -4.72 38.96 -16.86
CA ILE A 593 -5.24 37.67 -17.34
C ILE A 593 -6.66 37.85 -17.91
N MET A 594 -7.50 38.68 -17.30
CA MET A 594 -8.82 39.04 -17.86
C MET A 594 -8.72 39.65 -19.25
N LYS A 595 -7.72 40.51 -19.52
CA LYS A 595 -7.48 41.06 -20.87
C LYS A 595 -7.02 40.00 -21.86
N LEU A 596 -6.24 39.01 -21.41
CA LEU A 596 -5.82 37.90 -22.28
C LEU A 596 -6.98 37.06 -22.81
N LYS A 597 -8.16 37.04 -22.17
CA LYS A 597 -9.36 36.36 -22.68
C LYS A 597 -9.84 36.92 -24.04
N GLU A 598 -9.45 38.12 -24.43
CA GLU A 598 -9.76 38.64 -25.78
C GLU A 598 -9.05 37.84 -26.88
N GLN A 599 -7.82 37.38 -26.59
CA GLN A 599 -6.95 36.69 -27.57
C GLN A 599 -6.90 35.16 -27.35
N TYR A 600 -7.01 34.70 -26.10
CA TYR A 600 -6.88 33.29 -25.72
C TYR A 600 -8.18 32.72 -25.19
N PHE A 601 -8.33 31.41 -25.31
CA PHE A 601 -9.32 30.65 -24.55
C PHE A 601 -8.63 30.16 -23.27
N VAL A 602 -9.08 30.64 -22.11
CA VAL A 602 -8.40 30.43 -20.82
C VAL A 602 -8.96 29.20 -20.11
N VAL A 603 -8.14 28.18 -19.97
CA VAL A 603 -8.41 26.98 -19.18
C VAL A 603 -7.57 27.07 -17.91
N THR A 604 -8.18 27.02 -16.75
CA THR A 604 -7.42 27.04 -15.48
C THR A 604 -7.53 25.71 -14.75
N LYS A 605 -6.38 25.16 -14.38
CA LYS A 605 -6.29 24.04 -13.45
C LYS A 605 -5.64 24.52 -12.14
N PRO A 606 -6.48 24.87 -11.13
CA PRO A 606 -5.98 25.29 -9.83
C PRO A 606 -5.32 24.13 -9.10
N HIS A 607 -4.44 24.48 -8.16
CA HIS A 607 -3.91 23.50 -7.22
C HIS A 607 -5.04 22.87 -6.39
N HIS A 608 -4.98 21.59 -6.06
CA HIS A 608 -6.03 20.87 -5.32
C HIS A 608 -6.37 21.55 -3.96
N CYS A 609 -5.39 22.15 -3.28
CA CYS A 609 -5.60 22.90 -2.05
C CYS A 609 -6.51 24.13 -2.22
N THR A 610 -6.58 24.70 -3.43
CA THR A 610 -7.48 25.82 -3.70
C THR A 610 -8.95 25.43 -3.55
N PHE A 611 -9.30 24.19 -3.82
CA PHE A 611 -10.65 23.66 -3.63
C PHE A 611 -10.93 23.18 -2.19
N ARG A 612 -9.91 22.79 -1.44
CA ARG A 612 -10.08 22.15 -0.12
C ARG A 612 -10.09 23.14 1.04
N LEU A 613 -9.42 24.30 0.88
CA LEU A 613 -9.21 25.23 1.97
C LEU A 613 -10.23 26.37 1.92
N GLU A 614 -10.98 26.57 3.00
CA GLU A 614 -11.92 27.71 3.12
C GLU A 614 -11.22 29.06 2.91
N SER A 615 -9.96 29.18 3.32
CA SER A 615 -9.15 30.38 3.10
C SER A 615 -8.90 30.71 1.62
N GLN A 616 -9.15 29.79 0.71
CA GLN A 616 -8.96 29.97 -0.73
C GLN A 616 -10.27 30.29 -1.48
N ALA A 617 -11.41 30.38 -0.80
CA ALA A 617 -12.71 30.56 -1.42
C ALA A 617 -12.79 31.85 -2.32
N GLU A 618 -12.25 32.98 -1.86
CA GLU A 618 -12.22 34.22 -2.65
C GLU A 618 -11.30 34.11 -3.87
N ARG A 619 -10.17 33.41 -3.75
CA ARG A 619 -9.28 33.12 -4.87
C ARG A 619 -9.94 32.20 -5.88
N LEU A 620 -10.62 31.15 -5.44
CA LEU A 620 -11.35 30.24 -6.31
C LEU A 620 -12.44 30.99 -7.10
N LYS A 621 -13.15 31.94 -6.49
CA LYS A 621 -14.12 32.78 -7.17
C LYS A 621 -13.47 33.59 -8.30
N LYS A 622 -12.34 34.26 -8.02
CA LYS A 622 -11.58 34.98 -9.05
C LYS A 622 -11.14 34.07 -10.20
N ILE A 623 -10.70 32.85 -9.88
CA ILE A 623 -10.32 31.85 -10.88
C ILE A 623 -11.51 31.53 -11.81
N TYR A 624 -12.71 31.36 -11.28
CA TYR A 624 -13.90 31.15 -12.11
C TYR A 624 -14.22 32.36 -13.00
N GLU A 625 -13.98 33.58 -12.54
CA GLU A 625 -14.23 34.80 -13.30
C GLU A 625 -13.24 34.96 -14.46
N LEU A 626 -11.94 34.67 -14.23
CA LEU A 626 -10.89 34.84 -15.24
C LEU A 626 -10.78 33.67 -16.24
N SER A 627 -11.47 32.56 -16.02
CA SER A 627 -11.36 31.37 -16.86
C SER A 627 -12.58 31.20 -17.77
N ASP A 628 -12.40 30.54 -18.91
CA ASP A 628 -13.48 30.01 -19.73
C ASP A 628 -13.86 28.60 -19.30
N VAL A 629 -12.87 27.82 -18.83
CA VAL A 629 -13.04 26.51 -18.23
C VAL A 629 -12.17 26.42 -16.97
N VAL A 630 -12.75 25.94 -15.86
CA VAL A 630 -12.01 25.59 -14.66
C VAL A 630 -12.03 24.08 -14.49
N LEU A 631 -10.86 23.46 -14.49
CA LEU A 631 -10.69 22.04 -14.29
C LEU A 631 -10.70 21.72 -12.78
N ASP A 632 -11.24 20.57 -12.41
CA ASP A 632 -11.21 20.06 -11.04
C ASP A 632 -9.75 19.92 -10.53
N GLY A 633 -9.55 20.05 -9.23
CA GLY A 633 -8.23 19.94 -8.62
C GLY A 633 -7.56 18.58 -8.83
N ASN A 634 -8.35 17.51 -9.01
CA ASN A 634 -7.88 16.15 -9.27
C ASN A 634 -7.86 15.80 -10.78
N TYR A 635 -8.24 16.73 -11.65
CA TYR A 635 -8.19 16.49 -13.10
C TYR A 635 -6.77 16.12 -13.53
N ASP A 636 -6.66 15.20 -14.47
CA ASP A 636 -5.40 14.68 -15.01
C ASP A 636 -4.50 15.82 -15.50
N PHE A 637 -3.32 15.92 -14.91
CA PHE A 637 -2.38 17.00 -15.16
C PHE A 637 -1.76 16.92 -16.57
N GLU A 638 -1.47 15.71 -17.06
CA GLU A 638 -0.94 15.49 -18.39
C GLU A 638 -1.94 15.95 -19.46
N LYS A 639 -3.22 15.60 -19.27
CA LYS A 639 -4.29 16.07 -20.15
C LYS A 639 -4.46 17.57 -20.11
N ALA A 640 -4.42 18.19 -18.91
CA ALA A 640 -4.56 19.63 -18.77
C ALA A 640 -3.43 20.40 -19.47
N VAL A 641 -2.19 19.97 -19.28
CA VAL A 641 -1.01 20.58 -19.89
C VAL A 641 -0.95 20.30 -21.40
N GLY A 642 -1.33 19.08 -21.79
CA GLY A 642 -1.28 18.63 -23.19
C GLY A 642 -2.13 19.44 -24.17
N ILE A 643 -3.19 20.13 -23.70
CA ILE A 643 -4.03 20.97 -24.58
C ILE A 643 -3.47 22.38 -24.83
N ALA A 644 -2.45 22.81 -24.08
CA ALA A 644 -1.98 24.18 -24.11
C ALA A 644 -1.24 24.55 -25.40
N ASP A 645 -1.50 25.75 -25.91
CA ASP A 645 -0.62 26.47 -26.84
C ASP A 645 0.31 27.39 -26.02
N VAL A 646 -0.19 27.90 -24.90
CA VAL A 646 0.56 28.69 -23.92
C VAL A 646 0.29 28.16 -22.53
N LEU A 647 1.36 27.98 -21.74
CA LEU A 647 1.34 27.60 -20.34
C LEU A 647 1.68 28.85 -19.51
N LEU A 648 0.82 29.20 -18.59
CA LEU A 648 1.01 30.31 -17.67
C LEU A 648 1.07 29.72 -16.25
N CYS A 649 2.23 29.77 -15.62
CA CYS A 649 2.47 29.10 -14.34
C CYS A 649 3.06 30.06 -13.31
N ASP A 650 2.74 29.86 -12.04
CA ASP A 650 3.47 30.54 -10.98
C ASP A 650 4.91 30.04 -10.91
N ALA A 651 5.87 30.95 -10.82
CA ALA A 651 7.30 30.63 -10.82
C ALA A 651 7.72 29.77 -9.62
N THR A 652 6.98 29.83 -8.51
CA THR A 652 7.20 29.05 -7.29
C THR A 652 6.56 27.66 -7.32
N SER A 653 5.78 27.35 -8.36
CA SER A 653 5.05 26.08 -8.49
C SER A 653 5.90 24.99 -9.13
N GLY A 654 5.88 23.78 -8.55
CA GLY A 654 6.45 22.57 -9.18
C GLY A 654 5.79 22.22 -10.52
N ALA A 655 4.55 22.65 -10.74
CA ALA A 655 3.85 22.49 -12.00
C ALA A 655 4.57 23.11 -13.21
N SER A 656 5.38 24.17 -13.00
CA SER A 656 6.12 24.84 -14.06
C SER A 656 7.10 23.89 -14.78
N THR A 657 7.88 23.14 -14.02
CA THR A 657 8.87 22.19 -14.57
C THR A 657 8.22 20.98 -15.22
N GLU A 658 7.21 20.43 -14.55
CA GLU A 658 6.43 19.29 -15.07
C GLU A 658 5.70 19.66 -16.37
N SER A 659 5.14 20.88 -16.45
CA SER A 659 4.46 21.36 -17.66
C SER A 659 5.36 21.44 -18.89
N ARG A 660 6.59 21.88 -18.72
CA ARG A 660 7.55 22.00 -19.82
C ARG A 660 7.89 20.65 -20.44
N VAL A 661 8.06 19.61 -19.60
CA VAL A 661 8.40 18.27 -20.11
C VAL A 661 7.20 17.58 -20.72
N LEU A 662 6.00 17.84 -20.22
CA LEU A 662 4.76 17.27 -20.75
C LEU A 662 4.29 17.92 -22.05
N ASN A 663 4.58 19.21 -22.23
CA ASN A 663 4.23 19.91 -23.47
C ASN A 663 5.37 20.83 -23.91
N PRO A 664 6.38 20.28 -24.58
CA PRO A 664 7.55 21.03 -25.06
C PRO A 664 7.20 21.98 -26.22
N GLU A 665 6.04 21.83 -26.87
CA GLU A 665 5.59 22.69 -27.97
C GLU A 665 4.87 23.97 -27.48
N ALA A 666 4.34 23.95 -26.25
CA ALA A 666 3.71 25.12 -25.68
C ALA A 666 4.74 26.18 -25.26
N LYS A 667 4.36 27.46 -25.36
CA LYS A 667 5.13 28.56 -24.80
C LYS A 667 4.94 28.57 -23.28
N LEU A 668 6.02 28.59 -22.49
CA LEU A 668 5.97 28.62 -21.04
C LEU A 668 6.31 30.00 -20.49
N VAL A 669 5.35 30.60 -19.83
CA VAL A 669 5.50 31.90 -19.13
C VAL A 669 5.38 31.67 -17.63
N LEU A 670 6.37 32.10 -16.88
CA LEU A 670 6.36 32.05 -15.42
C LEU A 670 5.96 33.43 -14.84
N LEU A 671 5.01 33.41 -13.94
CA LEU A 671 4.55 34.60 -13.21
C LEU A 671 5.17 34.64 -11.82
N SER A 672 5.61 35.83 -11.40
CA SER A 672 6.06 36.07 -10.03
C SER A 672 5.63 37.48 -9.60
N THR A 673 5.40 37.66 -8.30
CA THR A 673 5.20 38.98 -7.69
C THR A 673 6.47 39.49 -6.99
N ARG A 674 7.57 38.74 -7.06
CA ARG A 674 8.82 38.98 -6.36
C ARG A 674 9.74 39.93 -7.13
N ASN A 675 10.21 40.96 -6.45
CA ASN A 675 11.22 41.87 -6.98
C ASN A 675 12.64 41.30 -6.99
N ASP A 676 12.89 40.26 -6.16
CA ASP A 676 14.18 39.59 -5.96
C ASP A 676 14.31 38.27 -6.73
N ILE A 677 13.59 38.12 -7.83
CA ILE A 677 13.49 36.85 -8.58
C ILE A 677 14.87 36.28 -8.95
N LYS A 678 15.82 37.15 -9.37
CA LYS A 678 17.19 36.73 -9.75
C LYS A 678 18.05 36.28 -8.56
N GLU A 679 17.75 36.82 -7.38
CA GLU A 679 18.44 36.43 -6.15
C GLU A 679 17.81 35.17 -5.52
N TYR A 680 16.51 35.01 -5.70
CA TYR A 680 15.72 33.93 -5.12
C TYR A 680 15.79 32.62 -5.92
N PHE A 681 15.71 32.71 -7.26
CA PHE A 681 15.79 31.55 -8.14
C PHE A 681 17.22 31.28 -8.63
N TYR A 682 17.48 30.04 -9.02
CA TYR A 682 18.68 29.69 -9.79
C TYR A 682 18.60 30.27 -11.19
N SER A 683 19.76 30.57 -11.79
CA SER A 683 19.83 31.17 -13.14
C SER A 683 19.20 30.30 -14.22
N GLU A 684 19.19 28.99 -14.02
CA GLU A 684 18.59 28.00 -14.91
C GLU A 684 17.10 28.18 -15.14
N ILE A 685 16.39 28.94 -14.29
CA ILE A 685 14.97 29.26 -14.52
C ILE A 685 14.78 30.17 -15.75
N GLU A 686 15.70 31.10 -16.00
CA GLU A 686 15.69 31.96 -17.18
C GLU A 686 15.90 31.14 -18.47
N ASP A 687 16.65 30.03 -18.33
CA ASP A 687 16.87 29.10 -19.44
C ASP A 687 15.73 28.08 -19.60
N PHE A 688 14.96 27.84 -18.59
CA PHE A 688 13.88 26.85 -18.59
C PHE A 688 12.58 27.37 -19.20
N ALA A 689 12.18 28.61 -18.86
CA ALA A 689 10.98 29.26 -19.36
C ALA A 689 11.26 30.09 -20.61
N ASP A 690 10.24 30.31 -21.43
CA ASP A 690 10.34 31.23 -22.60
C ASP A 690 10.29 32.70 -22.13
N ALA A 691 9.61 32.94 -21.00
CA ALA A 691 9.64 34.24 -20.32
C ALA A 691 9.36 34.11 -18.83
N VAL A 692 9.90 35.07 -18.05
CA VAL A 692 9.59 35.26 -16.63
C VAL A 692 9.06 36.68 -16.46
N VAL A 693 7.83 36.83 -15.95
CA VAL A 693 7.16 38.10 -15.74
C VAL A 693 7.04 38.34 -14.24
N ASN A 694 7.64 39.42 -13.73
CA ASN A 694 7.59 39.80 -12.32
C ASN A 694 6.83 41.12 -12.07
N ASN A 695 6.37 41.76 -13.13
CA ASN A 695 5.53 42.97 -13.04
C ASN A 695 4.26 42.69 -13.88
N PRO A 696 3.06 42.72 -13.29
CA PRO A 696 1.82 42.42 -13.99
C PRO A 696 1.60 43.26 -15.25
N SER A 697 1.98 44.55 -15.26
CA SER A 697 1.82 45.42 -16.43
C SER A 697 2.56 44.95 -17.68
N ASP A 698 3.60 44.14 -17.54
CA ASP A 698 4.45 43.67 -18.63
C ASP A 698 3.89 42.40 -19.32
N LEU A 699 2.91 41.75 -18.65
CA LEU A 699 2.38 40.46 -19.14
C LEU A 699 1.87 40.54 -20.56
N LEU A 700 1.07 41.54 -20.90
CA LEU A 700 0.48 41.65 -22.25
C LEU A 700 1.54 41.90 -23.33
N GLU A 701 2.56 42.72 -23.03
CA GLU A 701 3.67 42.94 -23.93
C GLU A 701 4.47 41.65 -24.18
N VAL A 702 4.80 40.93 -23.11
CA VAL A 702 5.50 39.66 -23.20
C VAL A 702 4.70 38.65 -24.02
N MET A 703 3.39 38.50 -23.75
CA MET A 703 2.52 37.54 -24.47
C MET A 703 2.41 37.83 -25.97
N ASN A 704 2.53 39.11 -26.40
CA ASN A 704 2.49 39.49 -27.79
C ASN A 704 3.80 39.16 -28.53
N HIS A 705 4.94 39.06 -27.85
CA HIS A 705 6.26 38.90 -28.48
C HIS A 705 6.96 37.59 -28.13
N ILE A 706 6.34 36.71 -27.31
CA ILE A 706 6.94 35.47 -26.89
C ILE A 706 7.01 34.44 -28.00
N ASP A 707 8.15 33.81 -28.17
CA ASP A 707 8.38 32.66 -29.05
C ASP A 707 8.84 31.45 -28.24
N ASN A 708 8.40 30.24 -28.64
CA ASN A 708 8.87 29.01 -28.05
C ASN A 708 10.36 28.79 -28.39
N GLN A 709 11.20 28.83 -27.40
CA GLN A 709 12.63 28.53 -27.53
C GLN A 709 12.82 27.03 -27.27
N LYS A 710 13.01 26.22 -28.33
CA LYS A 710 13.35 24.81 -28.16
C LYS A 710 14.71 24.68 -27.45
N LYS A 711 14.66 24.29 -26.18
CA LYS A 711 15.83 24.14 -25.30
C LYS A 711 16.01 22.69 -24.88
N ASP A 712 17.24 22.33 -24.52
CA ASP A 712 17.54 21.00 -23.94
C ASP A 712 17.32 21.03 -22.43
N TRP A 713 16.31 20.30 -21.97
CA TRP A 713 15.92 20.22 -20.56
C TRP A 713 16.54 19.05 -19.80
N LYS A 714 17.34 18.21 -20.49
CA LYS A 714 17.85 16.96 -19.94
C LYS A 714 18.67 17.14 -18.65
N TYR A 715 19.40 18.26 -18.54
CA TYR A 715 20.14 18.57 -17.32
C TYR A 715 19.22 18.77 -16.12
N ILE A 716 18.05 19.37 -16.33
CA ILE A 716 17.07 19.69 -15.28
C ILE A 716 16.16 18.51 -14.99
N ILE A 717 15.60 17.90 -16.06
CA ILE A 717 14.77 16.69 -15.99
C ILE A 717 15.20 15.74 -17.09
N ASP A 718 15.73 14.59 -16.70
CA ASP A 718 16.22 13.58 -17.65
C ASP A 718 15.07 12.67 -18.11
N MET A 719 14.39 13.08 -19.19
CA MET A 719 13.29 12.32 -19.79
C MET A 719 13.75 11.14 -20.67
N ASP A 720 15.05 10.95 -20.87
CA ASP A 720 15.58 9.79 -21.58
C ASP A 720 15.66 8.54 -20.71
N LYS A 721 15.57 8.70 -19.38
CA LYS A 721 15.50 7.60 -18.43
C LYS A 721 14.18 6.82 -18.58
N ASN A 722 14.25 5.54 -18.24
CA ASN A 722 13.13 4.61 -18.37
C ASN A 722 13.10 3.60 -17.21
N GLU A 723 12.14 2.68 -17.25
CA GLU A 723 11.96 1.65 -16.22
C GLU A 723 13.17 0.73 -16.06
N GLU A 724 13.89 0.42 -17.15
CA GLU A 724 15.10 -0.41 -17.10
C GLU A 724 16.24 0.32 -16.36
N ASP A 725 16.42 1.61 -16.60
CA ASP A 725 17.39 2.44 -15.88
C ASP A 725 17.03 2.54 -14.40
N LEU A 726 15.75 2.73 -14.09
CA LEU A 726 15.25 2.74 -12.71
C LEU A 726 15.52 1.39 -12.03
N TRP A 727 15.24 0.27 -12.70
CA TRP A 727 15.51 -1.04 -12.16
C TRP A 727 17.00 -1.25 -11.86
N ARG A 728 17.89 -0.87 -12.76
CA ARG A 728 19.35 -0.98 -12.53
C ARG A 728 19.78 -0.24 -11.27
N VAL A 729 19.20 0.93 -11.01
CA VAL A 729 19.49 1.70 -9.79
C VAL A 729 18.97 0.96 -8.55
N LEU A 730 17.71 0.52 -8.56
CA LEU A 730 17.11 -0.18 -7.43
C LEU A 730 17.80 -1.51 -7.14
N ASP A 731 18.12 -2.29 -8.17
CA ASP A 731 18.86 -3.56 -8.06
C ASP A 731 20.28 -3.34 -7.48
N THR A 732 20.95 -2.24 -7.87
CA THR A 732 22.23 -1.87 -7.28
C THR A 732 22.10 -1.56 -5.80
N ILE A 733 21.11 -0.76 -5.40
CA ILE A 733 20.85 -0.46 -3.98
C ILE A 733 20.57 -1.74 -3.18
N ILE A 734 19.75 -2.65 -3.74
CA ILE A 734 19.42 -3.93 -3.10
C ILE A 734 20.68 -4.77 -2.89
N LYS A 735 21.55 -4.86 -3.90
CA LYS A 735 22.80 -5.65 -3.87
C LYS A 735 23.83 -5.07 -2.92
N ASP A 736 24.05 -3.76 -2.96
CA ASP A 736 25.05 -3.08 -2.14
C ASP A 736 24.71 -3.16 -0.64
N ASN A 737 23.44 -3.26 -0.31
CA ASN A 737 22.95 -3.43 1.07
C ASN A 737 22.67 -4.88 1.45
N HIS A 738 23.06 -5.87 0.64
CA HIS A 738 22.91 -7.31 0.91
C HIS A 738 21.46 -7.75 1.19
N LEU A 739 20.49 -7.13 0.54
CA LEU A 739 19.06 -7.38 0.74
C LEU A 739 18.46 -8.49 -0.15
N ASN A 740 19.26 -9.13 -1.00
CA ASN A 740 18.81 -10.25 -1.85
C ASN A 740 18.46 -11.48 -1.00
N LYS A 741 17.20 -11.94 -1.06
CA LYS A 741 16.67 -13.13 -0.37
C LYS A 741 16.43 -14.29 -1.31
#